data_de5b980b925c15d215b145afcc9d4027
#
_entry.id   de5b980b925c15d215b145afcc9d4027
#
_cell.length_a   1.000
_cell.length_b   1.000
_cell.length_c   1.000
_cell.angle_alpha   90.00
_cell.angle_beta   90.00
_cell.angle_gamma   90.00
#
_symmetry.space_group_name_H-M   'P 1'
#
loop_
_entity.id
_entity.type
_entity.pdbx_description
1 polymer ?
#
loop_
_entity_poly.entity_id
_entity_poly.type
_entity_poly.pdbx_seq_one_letter_code
_entity_poly.pdbx_strand_id
1 'polypeptide(L)'
;MKTNKYLFIFAFILFSAQNILAQETKINKTSFDLINLDYKGLEKVKALVTAKKYEDASEQLLKYYRGRTDVKNLDFNNTDRQKYAGKKVSDNTLELANDILLHKFKPHKGYPAYDYGKDINWQYRPVQDQLLTTFLHRTAFWEPLGIVYNSTGNETYAKEWVFEVRDWIQKNKQGAYPDDKQYAWKAFVVSFRLNHWSSYFNMFINSPHFTPAFLMEFLNSYKEQADYVMNNYTDIGNHRLYEALHMMYAGSSFPEMNHAETWRKSGITVLNDEIKKQVLPDGVQFELSPSYHIGTIKIFLDALQIAQLNGVEKEFPESYHNLVEKMILAVGKYSFPDYTFPLYGNSFLTTKSAMLKNYQVWTKVFPQNKTIEYYAADGKSGLKPEYLSSSLPNAGFYAFRNGWDTTSTVMQIKAGPPAGFHSQPDNGNFVLWVKDRDFTPDAGSFVYANVGNQENSKRDWYRSTKAHQTLTLDDQNIQNDAKLIKWQPDGNLQLLSYLNPSYKNLNHERNFLFVDKTFFIIIDRAIGTAKGDLAIHYNLKEDSKASINSLNNSIVTNYSDGNNLVIQLLNKDKVTLKEESSFVSYQYQKETNRPAFVFKKPKNNELTQGFISILYPYNCNKPPEIKIIENKGHDLSNGKIDLTLTINGKINQIQQNLNP
;
A
#
# COMPACT_ATOMS: atom_id res chain seq x y z
N MET A 1 14.68 83.81 -33.94
CA MET A 1 15.98 83.51 -34.58
C MET A 1 16.46 82.14 -34.12
N LYS A 2 16.79 81.28 -35.08
CA LYS A 2 17.41 79.97 -35.03
C LYS A 2 16.65 78.84 -34.38
N THR A 3 15.88 78.17 -35.21
CA THR A 3 15.39 76.77 -35.15
C THR A 3 16.55 75.80 -35.19
N ASN A 4 16.54 74.82 -34.27
CA ASN A 4 17.35 73.60 -34.41
C ASN A 4 16.41 72.40 -34.47
N LYS A 5 16.38 71.73 -35.63
CA LYS A 5 15.71 70.44 -35.87
C LYS A 5 16.58 69.31 -35.34
N TYR A 6 16.07 68.50 -34.43
CA TYR A 6 16.65 67.23 -34.10
C TYR A 6 15.96 66.15 -34.93
N LEU A 7 16.76 65.52 -35.77
CA LEU A 7 16.39 64.38 -36.57
C LEU A 7 16.49 63.08 -35.63
N PHE A 8 15.37 62.49 -35.35
CA PHE A 8 15.39 61.16 -34.68
C PHE A 8 15.53 60.07 -35.74
N ILE A 9 16.69 59.40 -35.76
CA ILE A 9 16.92 58.19 -36.54
C ILE A 9 16.38 57.03 -35.70
N PHE A 10 15.26 56.40 -36.16
CA PHE A 10 14.75 55.14 -35.63
C PHE A 10 15.58 53.98 -36.24
N ALA A 11 16.50 53.45 -35.48
CA ALA A 11 17.17 52.20 -35.82
C ALA A 11 16.21 51.05 -35.53
N PHE A 12 15.61 50.46 -36.56
CA PHE A 12 14.90 49.19 -36.50
C PHE A 12 15.93 48.07 -36.28
N ILE A 13 16.08 47.63 -35.00
CA ILE A 13 16.81 46.38 -34.71
C ILE A 13 15.82 45.25 -35.00
N LEU A 14 15.97 44.60 -36.16
CA LEU A 14 15.40 43.33 -36.48
C LEU A 14 16.04 42.28 -35.54
N PHE A 15 15.38 41.95 -34.44
CA PHE A 15 15.66 40.72 -33.73
C PHE A 15 15.16 39.56 -34.59
N SER A 16 16.08 38.96 -35.34
CA SER A 16 15.87 37.66 -35.94
C SER A 16 15.68 36.64 -34.79
N ALA A 17 14.42 36.27 -34.51
CA ALA A 17 14.14 35.10 -33.73
C ALA A 17 14.72 33.91 -34.53
N GLN A 18 15.93 33.53 -34.22
CA GLN A 18 16.44 32.21 -34.60
C GLN A 18 15.58 31.19 -33.83
N ASN A 19 14.61 30.63 -34.55
CA ASN A 19 14.06 29.32 -34.18
C ASN A 19 15.25 28.37 -34.04
N ILE A 20 15.63 28.06 -32.83
CA ILE A 20 16.50 26.89 -32.56
C ILE A 20 15.60 25.69 -32.89
N LEU A 21 15.52 25.35 -34.17
CA LEU A 21 15.10 24.02 -34.58
C LEU A 21 16.12 23.08 -33.95
N ALA A 22 15.69 22.28 -32.99
CA ALA A 22 16.49 21.19 -32.46
C ALA A 22 17.05 20.45 -33.67
N GLN A 23 18.38 20.40 -33.78
CA GLN A 23 19.07 19.79 -34.91
C GLN A 23 18.67 18.31 -34.88
N GLU A 24 17.81 17.86 -35.81
CA GLU A 24 17.36 16.47 -35.86
C GLU A 24 18.58 15.57 -35.87
N THR A 25 18.58 14.58 -35.01
CA THR A 25 19.70 13.62 -34.88
C THR A 25 19.86 12.91 -36.23
N LYS A 26 21.01 13.10 -36.88
CA LYS A 26 21.30 12.45 -38.17
C LYS A 26 21.30 10.92 -38.00
N ILE A 27 20.37 10.26 -38.64
CA ILE A 27 20.23 8.81 -38.59
C ILE A 27 21.38 8.16 -39.38
N ASN A 28 22.11 7.24 -38.79
CA ASN A 28 23.25 6.56 -39.37
C ASN A 28 23.28 5.09 -38.91
N LYS A 29 24.34 4.35 -39.27
CA LYS A 29 24.49 2.95 -38.92
C LYS A 29 24.38 2.72 -37.41
N THR A 30 25.05 3.54 -36.60
CA THR A 30 25.09 3.36 -35.15
C THR A 30 23.73 3.58 -34.48
N SER A 31 22.82 4.29 -35.15
CA SER A 31 21.44 4.47 -34.65
C SER A 31 20.69 3.13 -34.53
N PHE A 32 21.09 2.11 -35.27
CA PHE A 32 20.47 0.78 -35.24
C PHE A 32 21.21 -0.24 -34.36
N ASP A 33 22.34 0.09 -33.76
CA ASP A 33 23.11 -0.83 -32.92
C ASP A 33 22.36 -1.25 -31.64
N LEU A 34 21.32 -0.51 -31.25
CA LEU A 34 20.45 -0.85 -30.11
C LEU A 34 19.34 -1.86 -30.47
N ILE A 35 19.09 -2.12 -31.76
CA ILE A 35 18.00 -2.97 -32.27
C ILE A 35 18.53 -4.33 -32.71
N ASN A 36 17.89 -5.40 -32.25
CA ASN A 36 18.08 -6.75 -32.81
C ASN A 36 17.39 -6.84 -34.16
N LEU A 37 18.16 -6.56 -35.23
CA LEU A 37 17.65 -6.59 -36.59
C LEU A 37 17.23 -8.01 -37.08
N ASP A 38 17.54 -9.07 -36.31
CA ASP A 38 17.07 -10.44 -36.55
C ASP A 38 15.73 -10.73 -35.85
N TYR A 39 15.18 -9.75 -35.11
CA TYR A 39 13.88 -9.91 -34.51
C TYR A 39 12.77 -10.04 -35.56
N LYS A 40 11.82 -10.95 -35.33
CA LYS A 40 10.70 -11.25 -36.26
C LYS A 40 9.94 -9.98 -36.63
N GLY A 41 9.77 -9.74 -37.92
CA GLY A 41 9.07 -8.56 -38.48
C GLY A 41 9.99 -7.40 -38.82
N LEU A 42 11.29 -7.48 -38.53
CA LEU A 42 12.29 -6.46 -38.86
C LEU A 42 13.11 -6.78 -40.12
N GLU A 43 12.73 -7.81 -40.93
CA GLU A 43 13.48 -8.25 -42.12
C GLU A 43 13.67 -7.10 -43.13
N LYS A 44 12.65 -6.25 -43.32
CA LYS A 44 12.75 -5.08 -44.21
C LYS A 44 13.66 -4.00 -43.66
N VAL A 45 13.62 -3.77 -42.36
CA VAL A 45 14.52 -2.82 -41.68
C VAL A 45 15.96 -3.29 -41.83
N LYS A 46 16.22 -4.57 -41.55
CA LYS A 46 17.55 -5.19 -41.73
C LYS A 46 18.10 -5.02 -43.16
N ALA A 47 17.27 -5.30 -44.18
CA ALA A 47 17.65 -5.15 -45.60
C ALA A 47 18.05 -3.70 -45.92
N LEU A 48 17.29 -2.70 -45.42
CA LEU A 48 17.58 -1.29 -45.64
C LEU A 48 18.85 -0.82 -44.91
N VAL A 49 19.07 -1.27 -43.66
CA VAL A 49 20.32 -1.01 -42.92
C VAL A 49 21.52 -1.60 -43.66
N THR A 50 21.40 -2.83 -44.15
CA THR A 50 22.44 -3.51 -44.95
C THR A 50 22.76 -2.75 -46.23
N ALA A 51 21.73 -2.18 -46.88
CA ALA A 51 21.87 -1.33 -48.05
C ALA A 51 22.33 0.09 -47.77
N LYS A 52 22.63 0.42 -46.50
CA LYS A 52 23.02 1.76 -45.98
C LYS A 52 21.98 2.86 -46.22
N LYS A 53 20.68 2.48 -46.37
CA LYS A 53 19.54 3.38 -46.51
C LYS A 53 18.93 3.65 -45.13
N TYR A 54 19.64 4.41 -44.29
CA TYR A 54 19.33 4.54 -42.89
C TYR A 54 18.05 5.34 -42.62
N GLU A 55 17.74 6.38 -43.41
CA GLU A 55 16.48 7.11 -43.32
C GLU A 55 15.29 6.21 -43.64
N ASP A 56 15.33 5.52 -44.81
CA ASP A 56 14.28 4.56 -45.21
C ASP A 56 14.12 3.45 -44.13
N ALA A 57 15.23 3.00 -43.51
CA ALA A 57 15.21 1.99 -42.47
C ALA A 57 14.49 2.49 -41.17
N SER A 58 14.68 3.74 -40.82
CA SER A 58 14.02 4.33 -39.67
C SER A 58 12.52 4.56 -39.89
N GLU A 59 12.13 4.96 -41.12
CA GLU A 59 10.71 5.02 -41.51
C GLU A 59 10.05 3.65 -41.46
N GLN A 60 10.74 2.62 -41.95
CA GLN A 60 10.23 1.24 -41.92
C GLN A 60 10.15 0.71 -40.47
N LEU A 61 11.09 1.07 -39.60
CA LEU A 61 11.04 0.74 -38.17
C LEU A 61 9.85 1.41 -37.49
N LEU A 62 9.60 2.70 -37.73
CA LEU A 62 8.43 3.39 -37.22
C LEU A 62 7.12 2.74 -37.71
N LYS A 63 7.07 2.36 -39.00
CA LYS A 63 5.92 1.64 -39.53
C LYS A 63 5.69 0.29 -38.86
N TYR A 64 6.77 -0.44 -38.56
CA TYR A 64 6.71 -1.68 -37.76
C TYR A 64 6.09 -1.45 -36.41
N TYR A 65 6.59 -0.49 -35.62
CA TYR A 65 6.04 -0.18 -34.29
C TYR A 65 4.58 0.26 -34.34
N ARG A 66 4.18 1.04 -35.34
CA ARG A 66 2.77 1.45 -35.53
C ARG A 66 1.84 0.26 -35.81
N GLY A 67 2.33 -0.76 -36.47
CA GLY A 67 1.58 -2.00 -36.80
C GLY A 67 1.68 -3.09 -35.73
N ARG A 68 2.53 -2.94 -34.73
CA ARG A 68 2.80 -3.96 -33.71
C ARG A 68 1.61 -4.18 -32.78
N THR A 69 1.15 -5.45 -32.65
CA THR A 69 -0.01 -5.82 -31.81
C THR A 69 0.25 -6.98 -30.85
N ASP A 70 1.38 -7.64 -30.96
CA ASP A 70 1.78 -8.82 -30.20
C ASP A 70 2.41 -8.47 -28.85
N VAL A 71 3.02 -7.30 -28.69
CA VAL A 71 3.51 -6.78 -27.41
C VAL A 71 2.38 -6.11 -26.64
N LYS A 72 2.21 -6.50 -25.38
CA LYS A 72 1.15 -6.01 -24.50
C LYS A 72 1.73 -5.29 -23.27
N ASN A 73 1.07 -4.20 -22.91
CA ASN A 73 1.33 -3.44 -21.69
C ASN A 73 0.07 -3.49 -20.81
N LEU A 74 0.21 -3.42 -19.48
CA LEU A 74 -0.94 -3.44 -18.58
C LEU A 74 -1.72 -2.12 -18.59
N ASP A 75 -1.04 -0.99 -18.81
CA ASP A 75 -1.64 0.33 -18.74
C ASP A 75 -2.30 0.75 -20.05
N PHE A 76 -1.55 0.78 -21.16
CA PHE A 76 -2.08 1.22 -22.44
C PHE A 76 -1.40 0.49 -23.61
N ASN A 77 -2.21 -0.08 -24.49
CA ASN A 77 -1.78 -0.75 -25.70
C ASN A 77 -2.15 0.06 -26.96
N ASN A 78 -1.43 -0.13 -28.05
CA ASN A 78 -1.73 0.53 -29.31
C ASN A 78 -3.17 0.25 -29.78
N THR A 79 -3.72 -0.93 -29.48
CA THR A 79 -5.12 -1.30 -29.75
C THR A 79 -6.15 -0.59 -28.86
N ASP A 80 -5.74 0.00 -27.74
CA ASP A 80 -6.65 0.64 -26.78
C ASP A 80 -7.14 2.02 -27.25
N ARG A 81 -6.48 2.61 -28.25
CA ARG A 81 -6.87 3.91 -28.84
C ARG A 81 -8.35 3.97 -29.21
N GLN A 82 -8.88 2.90 -29.78
CA GLN A 82 -10.30 2.82 -30.15
C GLN A 82 -11.24 2.92 -28.94
N LYS A 83 -10.76 2.55 -27.76
CA LYS A 83 -11.52 2.67 -26.51
C LYS A 83 -11.69 4.13 -26.06
N TYR A 84 -10.81 5.02 -26.48
CA TYR A 84 -10.81 6.44 -26.14
C TYR A 84 -11.46 7.33 -27.19
N ALA A 85 -11.38 6.95 -28.48
CA ALA A 85 -11.85 7.76 -29.61
C ALA A 85 -13.31 8.20 -29.43
N GLY A 86 -13.54 9.52 -29.48
CA GLY A 86 -14.85 10.15 -29.35
C GLY A 86 -15.46 10.10 -27.94
N LYS A 87 -14.76 9.60 -26.93
CA LYS A 87 -15.25 9.63 -25.53
C LYS A 87 -15.10 11.02 -24.93
N LYS A 88 -16.07 11.38 -24.08
CA LYS A 88 -15.98 12.62 -23.31
C LYS A 88 -14.81 12.54 -22.33
N VAL A 89 -13.91 13.50 -22.43
CA VAL A 89 -12.84 13.72 -21.44
C VAL A 89 -13.42 14.46 -20.24
N SER A 90 -12.97 14.12 -19.02
CA SER A 90 -13.39 14.88 -17.84
C SER A 90 -12.83 16.31 -17.87
N ASP A 91 -13.56 17.26 -17.29
CA ASP A 91 -13.14 18.65 -17.25
C ASP A 91 -11.77 18.81 -16.56
N ASN A 92 -11.53 18.09 -15.46
CA ASN A 92 -10.25 18.09 -14.78
C ASN A 92 -9.09 17.54 -15.65
N THR A 93 -9.32 16.47 -16.43
CA THR A 93 -8.29 15.94 -17.33
C THR A 93 -7.96 16.91 -18.44
N LEU A 94 -8.98 17.58 -18.98
CA LEU A 94 -8.81 18.60 -20.03
C LEU A 94 -8.07 19.82 -19.49
N GLU A 95 -8.41 20.28 -18.28
CA GLU A 95 -7.71 21.38 -17.59
C GLU A 95 -6.23 21.06 -17.40
N LEU A 96 -5.92 19.87 -16.84
CA LEU A 96 -4.54 19.42 -16.66
C LEU A 96 -3.77 19.35 -18.00
N ALA A 97 -4.39 18.83 -19.05
CA ALA A 97 -3.75 18.78 -20.37
C ALA A 97 -3.49 20.18 -20.94
N ASN A 98 -4.42 21.13 -20.76
CA ASN A 98 -4.24 22.52 -21.19
C ASN A 98 -3.18 23.27 -20.35
N ASP A 99 -3.09 22.99 -19.06
CA ASP A 99 -2.03 23.53 -18.20
C ASP A 99 -0.65 23.06 -18.68
N ILE A 100 -0.52 21.80 -19.09
CA ILE A 100 0.74 21.25 -19.63
C ILE A 100 1.14 21.99 -20.91
N LEU A 101 0.22 22.33 -21.80
CA LEU A 101 0.51 23.15 -23.01
C LEU A 101 1.09 24.53 -22.66
N LEU A 102 0.93 24.98 -21.42
CA LEU A 102 1.47 26.25 -20.90
C LEU A 102 2.69 26.00 -19.98
N HIS A 103 3.24 24.78 -19.97
CA HIS A 103 4.28 24.32 -19.05
C HIS A 103 3.96 24.52 -17.57
N LYS A 104 2.68 24.48 -17.23
CA LYS A 104 2.18 24.42 -15.85
C LYS A 104 1.96 22.97 -15.45
N PHE A 105 2.89 22.44 -14.66
CA PHE A 105 2.86 21.03 -14.31
C PHE A 105 2.33 20.80 -12.89
N LYS A 106 1.50 19.76 -12.74
CA LYS A 106 1.02 19.23 -11.47
C LYS A 106 1.56 17.81 -11.26
N PRO A 107 2.84 17.66 -10.92
CA PRO A 107 3.46 16.32 -10.84
C PRO A 107 2.86 15.43 -9.76
N HIS A 108 2.33 16.01 -8.67
CA HIS A 108 1.75 15.28 -7.57
C HIS A 108 0.41 15.89 -7.13
N LYS A 109 -0.59 15.04 -6.87
CA LYS A 109 -1.97 15.46 -6.52
C LYS A 109 -2.10 16.34 -5.27
N GLY A 110 -1.14 16.28 -4.36
CA GLY A 110 -1.11 17.07 -3.11
C GLY A 110 -0.68 18.52 -3.29
N TYR A 111 -0.29 18.93 -4.51
CA TYR A 111 0.20 20.27 -4.80
C TYR A 111 -0.60 20.92 -5.93
N PRO A 112 -0.63 22.25 -6.01
CA PRO A 112 -1.15 22.96 -7.19
C PRO A 112 -0.25 22.71 -8.40
N ALA A 113 -0.69 23.15 -9.59
CA ALA A 113 0.17 23.27 -10.75
C ALA A 113 1.15 24.46 -10.56
N TYR A 114 2.40 24.27 -11.00
CA TYR A 114 3.44 25.30 -10.98
C TYR A 114 3.91 25.60 -12.39
N ASP A 115 4.24 26.86 -12.66
CA ASP A 115 4.78 27.30 -13.95
C ASP A 115 6.29 27.03 -14.00
N TYR A 116 6.71 26.18 -14.94
CA TYR A 116 8.10 25.80 -15.17
C TYR A 116 8.79 26.63 -16.25
N GLY A 117 8.11 27.63 -16.77
CA GLY A 117 8.62 28.58 -17.75
C GLY A 117 8.47 28.15 -19.20
N LYS A 118 8.53 29.13 -20.12
CA LYS A 118 8.45 28.86 -21.56
C LYS A 118 9.59 27.97 -22.05
N ASP A 119 10.80 28.18 -21.53
CA ASP A 119 11.95 27.27 -21.61
C ASP A 119 11.94 26.43 -20.33
N ILE A 120 11.47 25.17 -20.41
CA ILE A 120 11.17 24.35 -19.23
C ILE A 120 12.39 24.21 -18.34
N ASN A 121 12.26 24.72 -17.11
CA ASN A 121 13.27 24.59 -16.08
C ASN A 121 12.98 23.32 -15.21
N TRP A 122 13.51 22.17 -15.62
CA TRP A 122 13.38 20.91 -14.88
C TRP A 122 14.05 20.92 -13.50
N GLN A 123 14.87 21.94 -13.20
CA GLN A 123 15.53 22.11 -11.90
C GLN A 123 14.76 23.08 -10.99
N TYR A 124 13.61 23.62 -11.43
CA TYR A 124 12.78 24.50 -10.59
C TYR A 124 12.19 23.71 -9.42
N ARG A 125 12.33 24.25 -8.23
CA ARG A 125 11.90 23.66 -6.95
C ARG A 125 10.94 24.63 -6.26
N PRO A 126 9.65 24.66 -6.62
CA PRO A 126 8.68 25.60 -6.04
C PRO A 126 8.44 25.38 -4.55
N VAL A 127 8.73 24.18 -4.05
CA VAL A 127 8.64 23.79 -2.63
C VAL A 127 9.87 22.97 -2.24
N GLN A 128 10.17 22.94 -0.94
CA GLN A 128 11.32 22.17 -0.44
C GLN A 128 11.05 20.66 -0.34
N ASP A 129 9.81 20.22 -0.55
CA ASP A 129 9.47 18.81 -0.52
C ASP A 129 10.10 18.06 -1.70
N GLN A 130 11.02 17.15 -1.40
CA GLN A 130 11.69 16.31 -2.37
C GLN A 130 10.71 15.43 -3.17
N LEU A 131 9.53 15.14 -2.60
CA LEU A 131 8.53 14.31 -3.24
C LEU A 131 8.04 14.95 -4.55
N LEU A 132 7.76 16.26 -4.56
CA LEU A 132 7.32 16.97 -5.76
C LEU A 132 8.33 16.83 -6.90
N THR A 133 9.62 17.03 -6.61
CA THR A 133 10.69 16.93 -7.60
C THR A 133 10.85 15.49 -8.13
N THR A 134 10.77 14.49 -7.25
CA THR A 134 10.82 13.08 -7.70
C THR A 134 9.65 12.73 -8.61
N PHE A 135 8.45 13.23 -8.33
CA PHE A 135 7.27 13.03 -9.20
C PHE A 135 7.37 13.79 -10.53
N LEU A 136 7.98 14.98 -10.55
CA LEU A 136 8.28 15.68 -11.80
C LEU A 136 9.09 14.80 -12.76
N HIS A 137 10.18 14.21 -12.27
CA HIS A 137 11.06 13.39 -13.10
C HIS A 137 10.54 11.96 -13.36
N ARG A 138 9.45 11.51 -12.71
CA ARG A 138 8.72 10.28 -13.10
C ARG A 138 7.86 10.50 -14.33
N THR A 139 7.50 11.74 -14.64
CA THR A 139 6.72 12.17 -15.82
C THR A 139 5.29 11.61 -15.91
N ALA A 140 4.72 11.13 -14.80
CA ALA A 140 3.34 10.63 -14.77
C ALA A 140 2.30 11.71 -15.15
N PHE A 141 2.60 12.97 -14.92
CA PHE A 141 1.73 14.10 -15.23
C PHE A 141 1.47 14.31 -16.72
N TRP A 142 2.18 13.63 -17.63
CA TRP A 142 1.91 13.66 -19.08
C TRP A 142 0.70 12.82 -19.52
N GLU A 143 0.18 11.96 -18.66
CA GLU A 143 -0.97 11.10 -18.99
C GLU A 143 -2.19 11.86 -19.55
N PRO A 144 -2.59 13.04 -19.01
CA PRO A 144 -3.68 13.84 -19.57
C PRO A 144 -3.51 14.21 -21.05
N LEU A 145 -2.27 14.50 -21.51
CA LEU A 145 -2.00 14.76 -22.94
C LEU A 145 -2.40 13.56 -23.79
N GLY A 146 -2.00 12.34 -23.38
CA GLY A 146 -2.32 11.09 -24.06
C GLY A 146 -3.80 10.79 -24.10
N ILE A 147 -4.51 10.99 -22.98
CA ILE A 147 -5.97 10.79 -22.90
C ILE A 147 -6.70 11.74 -23.84
N VAL A 148 -6.39 13.04 -23.80
CA VAL A 148 -7.06 14.04 -24.64
C VAL A 148 -6.74 13.80 -26.12
N TYR A 149 -5.48 13.53 -26.47
CA TYR A 149 -5.08 13.20 -27.83
C TYR A 149 -5.86 11.99 -28.39
N ASN A 150 -5.90 10.88 -27.66
CA ASN A 150 -6.59 9.68 -28.12
C ASN A 150 -8.12 9.82 -28.15
N SER A 151 -8.70 10.71 -27.35
CA SER A 151 -10.14 10.96 -27.33
C SER A 151 -10.59 11.91 -28.43
N THR A 152 -9.79 12.94 -28.74
CA THR A 152 -10.18 14.04 -29.62
C THR A 152 -9.51 13.99 -31.00
N GLY A 153 -8.37 13.33 -31.14
CA GLY A 153 -7.50 13.40 -32.32
C GLY A 153 -6.75 14.73 -32.48
N ASN A 154 -6.77 15.62 -31.46
CA ASN A 154 -6.09 16.91 -31.53
C ASN A 154 -4.57 16.74 -31.37
N GLU A 155 -3.86 16.93 -32.47
CA GLU A 155 -2.41 16.76 -32.57
C GLU A 155 -1.59 17.76 -31.72
N THR A 156 -2.19 18.85 -31.24
CA THR A 156 -1.49 19.82 -30.36
C THR A 156 -0.92 19.11 -29.11
N TYR A 157 -1.68 18.20 -28.51
CA TYR A 157 -1.24 17.46 -27.32
C TYR A 157 -0.13 16.44 -27.60
N ALA A 158 -0.17 15.80 -28.75
CA ALA A 158 0.90 14.89 -29.18
C ALA A 158 2.19 15.64 -29.54
N LYS A 159 2.07 16.78 -30.22
CA LYS A 159 3.19 17.68 -30.52
C LYS A 159 3.89 18.16 -29.26
N GLU A 160 3.10 18.56 -28.26
CA GLU A 160 3.62 19.03 -26.98
C GLU A 160 4.37 17.90 -26.25
N TRP A 161 3.79 16.70 -26.18
CA TRP A 161 4.47 15.58 -25.54
C TRP A 161 5.81 15.25 -26.20
N VAL A 162 5.88 15.24 -27.54
CA VAL A 162 7.14 15.04 -28.27
C VAL A 162 8.15 16.12 -27.94
N PHE A 163 7.72 17.38 -27.85
CA PHE A 163 8.56 18.50 -27.48
C PHE A 163 9.12 18.32 -26.07
N GLU A 164 8.26 18.07 -25.08
CA GLU A 164 8.66 17.94 -23.67
C GLU A 164 9.59 16.73 -23.44
N VAL A 165 9.36 15.59 -24.11
CA VAL A 165 10.27 14.43 -24.04
C VAL A 165 11.65 14.77 -24.58
N ARG A 166 11.73 15.45 -25.74
CA ARG A 166 13.00 15.91 -26.31
C ARG A 166 13.74 16.89 -25.40
N ASP A 167 13.00 17.87 -24.87
CA ASP A 167 13.53 18.87 -23.94
C ASP A 167 14.06 18.20 -22.67
N TRP A 168 13.31 17.22 -22.14
CA TRP A 168 13.77 16.44 -20.99
C TRP A 168 15.06 15.65 -21.27
N ILE A 169 15.12 14.95 -22.41
CA ILE A 169 16.30 14.16 -22.83
C ILE A 169 17.53 15.07 -22.98
N GLN A 170 17.36 16.24 -23.57
CA GLN A 170 18.48 17.17 -23.81
C GLN A 170 19.01 17.79 -22.53
N LYS A 171 18.11 18.21 -21.62
CA LYS A 171 18.46 18.95 -20.41
C LYS A 171 18.84 18.08 -19.22
N ASN A 172 18.33 16.83 -19.15
CA ASN A 172 18.53 15.96 -18.00
C ASN A 172 19.42 14.75 -18.32
N LYS A 173 20.53 14.98 -19.01
CA LYS A 173 21.55 13.93 -19.23
C LYS A 173 22.11 13.47 -17.90
N GLN A 174 22.50 12.20 -17.80
CA GLN A 174 23.12 11.66 -16.59
C GLN A 174 24.40 12.46 -16.24
N GLY A 175 24.47 12.94 -15.00
CA GLY A 175 25.58 13.75 -14.52
C GLY A 175 25.51 15.24 -14.90
N ALA A 176 24.41 15.70 -15.51
CA ALA A 176 24.24 17.11 -15.87
C ALA A 176 24.11 18.02 -14.63
N TYR A 177 23.59 17.49 -13.52
CA TYR A 177 23.38 18.24 -12.28
C TYR A 177 23.95 17.50 -11.07
N PRO A 178 24.44 18.20 -10.04
CA PRO A 178 25.04 17.58 -8.85
C PRO A 178 24.06 16.67 -8.07
N ASP A 179 22.77 16.94 -8.14
CA ASP A 179 21.70 16.21 -7.43
C ASP A 179 20.92 15.19 -8.29
N ASP A 180 21.43 14.87 -9.47
CA ASP A 180 20.82 13.92 -10.40
C ASP A 180 20.45 12.59 -9.73
N LYS A 181 21.38 12.01 -8.96
CA LYS A 181 21.18 10.73 -8.27
C LYS A 181 20.12 10.80 -7.16
N GLN A 182 19.75 12.00 -6.74
CA GLN A 182 18.67 12.22 -5.77
C GLN A 182 17.32 12.34 -6.45
N TYR A 183 17.25 12.85 -7.69
CA TYR A 183 16.01 13.19 -8.41
C TYR A 183 15.93 12.53 -9.78
N ALA A 184 16.43 13.18 -10.84
CA ALA A 184 16.22 12.76 -12.23
C ALA A 184 16.80 11.37 -12.55
N TRP A 185 17.94 11.04 -11.95
CA TRP A 185 18.66 9.77 -12.13
C TRP A 185 18.71 8.91 -10.85
N LYS A 186 17.80 9.11 -9.90
CA LYS A 186 17.55 8.13 -8.84
C LYS A 186 16.92 6.88 -9.48
N ALA A 187 17.52 5.69 -9.31
CA ALA A 187 17.08 4.45 -9.97
C ALA A 187 15.58 4.21 -9.85
N PHE A 188 15.03 4.42 -8.66
CA PHE A 188 13.59 4.35 -8.39
C PHE A 188 12.76 5.33 -9.24
N VAL A 189 13.24 6.56 -9.45
CA VAL A 189 12.54 7.56 -10.29
C VAL A 189 12.65 7.20 -11.77
N VAL A 190 13.84 6.76 -12.20
CA VAL A 190 14.07 6.30 -13.58
C VAL A 190 13.19 5.11 -13.93
N SER A 191 13.04 4.15 -13.02
CA SER A 191 12.21 2.96 -13.24
C SER A 191 10.75 3.31 -13.50
N PHE A 192 10.17 4.25 -12.73
CA PHE A 192 8.82 4.75 -12.96
C PHE A 192 8.69 5.47 -14.31
N ARG A 193 9.71 6.26 -14.68
CA ARG A 193 9.72 6.94 -15.99
C ARG A 193 9.75 5.95 -17.13
N LEU A 194 10.51 4.87 -17.05
CA LEU A 194 10.51 3.77 -18.03
C LEU A 194 9.12 3.16 -18.20
N ASN A 195 8.43 2.89 -17.10
CA ASN A 195 7.06 2.35 -17.15
C ASN A 195 6.09 3.32 -17.85
N HIS A 196 6.09 4.59 -17.44
CA HIS A 196 5.24 5.60 -18.07
C HIS A 196 5.56 5.79 -19.55
N TRP A 197 6.84 5.86 -19.90
CA TRP A 197 7.25 6.04 -21.31
C TRP A 197 6.85 4.85 -22.18
N SER A 198 6.82 3.63 -21.66
CA SER A 198 6.29 2.46 -22.38
C SER A 198 4.82 2.64 -22.76
N SER A 199 4.01 3.15 -21.84
CA SER A 199 2.59 3.44 -22.09
C SER A 199 2.41 4.62 -23.05
N TYR A 200 3.16 5.72 -22.84
CA TYR A 200 3.08 6.91 -23.69
C TYR A 200 3.58 6.65 -25.11
N PHE A 201 4.58 5.79 -25.31
CA PHE A 201 4.97 5.32 -26.62
C PHE A 201 3.76 4.80 -27.39
N ASN A 202 2.96 3.93 -26.79
CA ASN A 202 1.75 3.39 -27.42
C ASN A 202 0.66 4.46 -27.63
N MET A 203 0.53 5.44 -26.71
CA MET A 203 -0.45 6.52 -26.82
C MET A 203 -0.16 7.42 -28.03
N PHE A 204 1.11 7.75 -28.30
CA PHE A 204 1.50 8.81 -29.22
C PHE A 204 2.13 8.33 -30.52
N ILE A 205 2.51 7.05 -30.67
CA ILE A 205 3.25 6.49 -31.82
C ILE A 205 2.59 6.78 -33.17
N ASN A 206 1.27 6.92 -33.22
CA ASN A 206 0.53 7.17 -34.46
C ASN A 206 0.40 8.64 -34.85
N SER A 207 0.88 9.58 -34.02
CA SER A 207 0.94 11.00 -34.36
C SER A 207 1.93 11.25 -35.49
N PRO A 208 1.66 12.18 -36.44
CA PRO A 208 2.64 12.62 -37.42
C PRO A 208 3.83 13.33 -36.79
N HIS A 209 3.68 13.89 -35.57
CA HIS A 209 4.77 14.50 -34.81
C HIS A 209 5.73 13.46 -34.21
N PHE A 210 5.32 12.18 -34.11
CA PHE A 210 6.19 11.08 -33.76
C PHE A 210 6.97 10.64 -35.00
N THR A 211 8.07 11.34 -35.29
CA THR A 211 8.90 11.15 -36.47
C THR A 211 9.89 9.99 -36.33
N PRO A 212 10.47 9.45 -37.44
CA PRO A 212 11.55 8.48 -37.35
C PRO A 212 12.75 8.95 -36.53
N ALA A 213 13.14 10.22 -36.64
CA ALA A 213 14.21 10.80 -35.86
C ALA A 213 13.88 10.82 -34.34
N PHE A 214 12.63 11.20 -33.97
CA PHE A 214 12.19 11.14 -32.60
C PHE A 214 12.15 9.70 -32.05
N LEU A 215 11.72 8.72 -32.88
CA LEU A 215 11.77 7.30 -32.51
C LEU A 215 13.19 6.89 -32.06
N MET A 216 14.21 7.25 -32.85
CA MET A 216 15.60 6.88 -32.53
C MET A 216 16.10 7.59 -31.28
N GLU A 217 15.78 8.85 -31.09
CA GLU A 217 16.09 9.61 -29.86
C GLU A 217 15.42 8.96 -28.64
N PHE A 218 14.16 8.64 -28.72
CA PHE A 218 13.37 7.99 -27.66
C PHE A 218 13.96 6.64 -27.27
N LEU A 219 14.21 5.75 -28.23
CA LEU A 219 14.73 4.41 -27.99
C LEU A 219 16.16 4.44 -27.40
N ASN A 220 17.00 5.37 -27.84
CA ASN A 220 18.35 5.56 -27.25
C ASN A 220 18.26 5.99 -25.79
N SER A 221 17.44 7.00 -25.48
CA SER A 221 17.25 7.45 -24.11
C SER A 221 16.61 6.36 -23.23
N TYR A 222 15.64 5.62 -23.79
CA TYR A 222 15.02 4.50 -23.07
C TYR A 222 16.03 3.42 -22.70
N LYS A 223 16.92 3.06 -23.64
CA LYS A 223 18.03 2.12 -23.41
C LYS A 223 18.96 2.60 -22.30
N GLU A 224 19.42 3.86 -22.39
CA GLU A 224 20.31 4.46 -21.39
C GLU A 224 19.71 4.39 -19.98
N GLN A 225 18.43 4.72 -19.85
CA GLN A 225 17.68 4.68 -18.60
C GLN A 225 17.53 3.25 -18.07
N ALA A 226 17.21 2.28 -18.94
CA ALA A 226 17.04 0.88 -18.53
C ALA A 226 18.38 0.27 -18.10
N ASP A 227 19.44 0.51 -18.85
CA ASP A 227 20.81 0.08 -18.47
C ASP A 227 21.24 0.70 -17.14
N TYR A 228 20.88 1.98 -16.91
CA TYR A 228 21.16 2.65 -15.65
C TYR A 228 20.46 1.98 -14.46
N VAL A 229 19.14 1.71 -14.55
CA VAL A 229 18.41 1.04 -13.46
C VAL A 229 18.99 -0.33 -13.18
N MET A 230 19.24 -1.13 -14.22
CA MET A 230 19.80 -2.48 -14.09
C MET A 230 21.13 -2.50 -13.31
N ASN A 231 21.94 -1.47 -13.46
CA ASN A 231 23.25 -1.35 -12.81
C ASN A 231 23.20 -0.60 -11.47
N ASN A 232 22.06 -0.07 -11.04
CA ASN A 232 21.93 0.80 -9.86
C ASN A 232 20.68 0.47 -9.01
N TYR A 233 20.29 -0.80 -8.93
CA TYR A 233 19.18 -1.20 -8.04
C TYR A 233 19.41 -0.72 -6.60
N THR A 234 18.33 -0.24 -5.97
CA THR A 234 18.31 0.00 -4.52
C THR A 234 18.56 -1.32 -3.76
N ASP A 235 19.27 -1.26 -2.65
CA ASP A 235 19.71 -2.47 -1.94
C ASP A 235 18.55 -3.28 -1.36
N ILE A 236 17.54 -2.61 -0.79
CA ILE A 236 16.42 -3.25 -0.07
C ILE A 236 15.09 -2.48 -0.21
N GLY A 237 14.00 -3.16 0.11
CA GLY A 237 12.68 -2.55 0.32
C GLY A 237 11.88 -2.31 -0.95
N ASN A 238 10.79 -1.54 -0.82
CA ASN A 238 9.82 -1.34 -1.90
C ASN A 238 10.39 -0.68 -3.15
N HIS A 239 11.42 0.17 -3.01
CA HIS A 239 12.07 0.78 -4.17
C HIS A 239 12.66 -0.28 -5.10
N ARG A 240 13.39 -1.24 -4.52
CA ARG A 240 13.99 -2.36 -5.27
C ARG A 240 12.93 -3.20 -6.00
N LEU A 241 11.78 -3.43 -5.36
CA LEU A 241 10.68 -4.18 -5.98
C LEU A 241 10.11 -3.46 -7.20
N TYR A 242 9.85 -2.15 -7.10
CA TYR A 242 9.36 -1.37 -8.24
C TYR A 242 10.40 -1.26 -9.36
N GLU A 243 11.66 -1.07 -9.02
CA GLU A 243 12.76 -1.06 -9.99
C GLU A 243 12.80 -2.38 -10.77
N ALA A 244 12.72 -3.51 -10.09
CA ALA A 244 12.72 -4.83 -10.70
C ALA A 244 11.47 -5.08 -11.56
N LEU A 245 10.28 -4.71 -11.09
CA LEU A 245 9.03 -4.78 -11.84
C LEU A 245 9.14 -3.98 -13.14
N HIS A 246 9.60 -2.73 -13.06
CA HIS A 246 9.70 -1.86 -14.22
C HIS A 246 10.81 -2.29 -15.20
N MET A 247 11.86 -2.97 -14.73
CA MET A 247 12.85 -3.59 -15.61
C MET A 247 12.27 -4.78 -16.38
N MET A 248 11.40 -5.57 -15.73
CA MET A 248 10.65 -6.61 -16.43
C MET A 248 9.71 -6.00 -17.48
N TYR A 249 9.03 -4.89 -17.16
CA TYR A 249 8.23 -4.12 -18.13
C TYR A 249 9.06 -3.60 -19.28
N ALA A 250 10.23 -3.01 -19.01
CA ALA A 250 11.10 -2.44 -20.04
C ALA A 250 11.50 -3.47 -21.09
N GLY A 251 11.95 -4.65 -20.64
CA GLY A 251 12.32 -5.74 -21.55
C GLY A 251 11.14 -6.39 -22.27
N SER A 252 9.93 -6.31 -21.68
CA SER A 252 8.71 -6.84 -22.33
C SER A 252 8.10 -5.84 -23.32
N SER A 253 8.25 -4.53 -23.09
CA SER A 253 7.68 -3.47 -23.95
C SER A 253 8.45 -3.27 -25.25
N PHE A 254 9.74 -3.52 -25.24
CA PHE A 254 10.61 -3.36 -26.43
C PHE A 254 11.48 -4.61 -26.65
N PRO A 255 10.86 -5.78 -26.94
CA PRO A 255 11.58 -7.04 -27.09
C PRO A 255 12.54 -7.03 -28.31
N GLU A 256 12.39 -6.08 -29.22
CA GLU A 256 13.26 -5.85 -30.36
C GLU A 256 14.61 -5.25 -30.00
N MET A 257 14.78 -4.73 -28.77
CA MET A 257 16.06 -4.13 -28.34
C MET A 257 17.05 -5.22 -27.94
N ASN A 258 18.32 -5.04 -28.27
CA ASN A 258 19.38 -6.01 -27.99
C ASN A 258 19.52 -6.38 -26.50
N HIS A 259 19.20 -5.44 -25.57
CA HIS A 259 19.26 -5.66 -24.13
C HIS A 259 17.94 -6.09 -23.49
N ALA A 260 16.86 -6.19 -24.26
CA ALA A 260 15.50 -6.41 -23.73
C ALA A 260 15.39 -7.67 -22.86
N GLU A 261 15.95 -8.79 -23.31
CA GLU A 261 15.96 -10.03 -22.54
C GLU A 261 16.77 -9.90 -21.25
N THR A 262 17.90 -9.21 -21.29
CA THR A 262 18.75 -8.97 -20.12
C THR A 262 18.03 -8.13 -19.08
N TRP A 263 17.36 -7.04 -19.48
CA TRP A 263 16.55 -6.22 -18.57
C TRP A 263 15.44 -7.03 -17.93
N ARG A 264 14.65 -7.77 -18.73
CA ARG A 264 13.55 -8.60 -18.25
C ARG A 264 14.03 -9.66 -17.27
N LYS A 265 15.06 -10.42 -17.61
CA LYS A 265 15.62 -11.46 -16.75
C LYS A 265 16.23 -10.88 -15.46
N SER A 266 16.86 -9.71 -15.53
CA SER A 266 17.36 -9.01 -14.35
C SER A 266 16.21 -8.68 -13.39
N GLY A 267 15.10 -8.10 -13.89
CA GLY A 267 13.91 -7.81 -13.10
C GLY A 267 13.31 -9.07 -12.46
N ILE A 268 13.12 -10.14 -13.24
CA ILE A 268 12.60 -11.43 -12.76
C ILE A 268 13.49 -12.03 -11.66
N THR A 269 14.82 -11.98 -11.83
CA THR A 269 15.76 -12.49 -10.84
C THR A 269 15.62 -11.75 -9.51
N VAL A 270 15.61 -10.42 -9.55
CA VAL A 270 15.46 -9.60 -8.34
C VAL A 270 14.10 -9.86 -7.68
N LEU A 271 13.00 -9.88 -8.44
CA LEU A 271 11.66 -10.18 -7.89
C LEU A 271 11.60 -11.56 -7.23
N ASN A 272 12.20 -12.58 -7.86
CA ASN A 272 12.23 -13.93 -7.32
C ASN A 272 13.05 -14.05 -6.02
N ASP A 273 14.12 -13.28 -5.90
CA ASP A 273 14.93 -13.23 -4.69
C ASP A 273 14.23 -12.44 -3.57
N GLU A 274 13.63 -11.32 -3.91
CA GLU A 274 12.96 -10.45 -2.95
C GLU A 274 11.67 -11.07 -2.39
N ILE A 275 10.89 -11.80 -3.19
CA ILE A 275 9.68 -12.47 -2.67
C ILE A 275 10.04 -13.48 -1.58
N LYS A 276 11.16 -14.21 -1.71
CA LYS A 276 11.64 -15.16 -0.71
C LYS A 276 12.12 -14.50 0.58
N LYS A 277 12.63 -13.25 0.49
CA LYS A 277 13.12 -12.48 1.64
C LYS A 277 11.99 -11.73 2.35
N GLN A 278 11.03 -11.21 1.58
CA GLN A 278 10.01 -10.29 2.09
C GLN A 278 8.71 -11.00 2.50
N VAL A 279 8.49 -12.24 2.09
CA VAL A 279 7.29 -12.98 2.42
C VAL A 279 7.60 -14.03 3.48
N LEU A 280 6.92 -13.91 4.63
CA LEU A 280 7.04 -14.83 5.74
C LEU A 280 6.47 -16.21 5.38
N PRO A 281 6.84 -17.29 6.11
CA PRO A 281 6.36 -18.64 5.82
C PRO A 281 4.84 -18.80 5.78
N ASP A 282 4.07 -17.93 6.45
CA ASP A 282 2.60 -17.91 6.45
C ASP A 282 1.99 -17.04 5.34
N GLY A 283 2.81 -16.43 4.49
CA GLY A 283 2.38 -15.65 3.32
C GLY A 283 2.27 -14.15 3.56
N VAL A 284 2.50 -13.65 4.76
CA VAL A 284 2.41 -12.21 5.06
C VAL A 284 3.73 -11.51 4.71
N GLN A 285 3.65 -10.29 4.20
CA GLN A 285 4.81 -9.45 3.95
C GLN A 285 5.43 -8.97 5.28
N PHE A 286 6.75 -8.98 5.39
CA PHE A 286 7.53 -8.84 6.63
C PHE A 286 7.36 -7.50 7.38
N GLU A 287 6.80 -6.47 6.77
CA GLU A 287 6.55 -5.17 7.42
C GLU A 287 5.30 -5.20 8.32
N LEU A 288 4.51 -6.28 8.28
CA LEU A 288 3.35 -6.54 9.13
C LEU A 288 2.30 -5.41 9.10
N SER A 289 2.09 -4.83 7.93
CA SER A 289 1.07 -3.83 7.67
C SER A 289 0.16 -4.30 6.51
N PRO A 290 -1.16 -4.48 6.73
CA PRO A 290 -2.09 -4.96 5.70
C PRO A 290 -2.05 -4.16 4.39
N SER A 291 -1.98 -2.83 4.45
CA SER A 291 -1.92 -1.99 3.24
C SER A 291 -0.62 -2.21 2.45
N TYR A 292 0.53 -2.38 3.14
CA TYR A 292 1.80 -2.69 2.49
C TYR A 292 1.83 -4.10 1.94
N HIS A 293 1.21 -5.06 2.63
CA HIS A 293 1.05 -6.42 2.14
C HIS A 293 0.30 -6.45 0.80
N ILE A 294 -0.85 -5.76 0.71
CA ILE A 294 -1.65 -5.67 -0.52
C ILE A 294 -0.88 -4.93 -1.63
N GLY A 295 -0.18 -3.84 -1.29
CA GLY A 295 0.68 -3.13 -2.24
C GLY A 295 1.79 -4.02 -2.80
N THR A 296 2.39 -4.86 -1.98
CA THR A 296 3.44 -5.81 -2.39
C THR A 296 2.87 -6.96 -3.23
N ILE A 297 1.68 -7.48 -2.90
CA ILE A 297 0.96 -8.42 -3.77
C ILE A 297 0.81 -7.84 -5.17
N LYS A 298 0.40 -6.57 -5.28
CA LYS A 298 0.24 -5.92 -6.59
C LYS A 298 1.53 -5.94 -7.40
N ILE A 299 2.67 -5.64 -6.80
CA ILE A 299 3.97 -5.63 -7.50
C ILE A 299 4.30 -7.02 -8.06
N PHE A 300 4.22 -8.04 -7.22
CA PHE A 300 4.53 -9.41 -7.63
C PHE A 300 3.52 -9.95 -8.65
N LEU A 301 2.26 -9.60 -8.51
CA LEU A 301 1.20 -10.01 -9.42
C LEU A 301 1.29 -9.32 -10.78
N ASP A 302 1.55 -8.01 -10.82
CA ASP A 302 1.72 -7.25 -12.06
C ASP A 302 2.86 -7.86 -12.91
N ALA A 303 3.93 -8.34 -12.26
CA ALA A 303 5.02 -9.03 -12.92
C ALA A 303 4.54 -10.34 -13.59
N LEU A 304 3.71 -11.13 -12.93
CA LEU A 304 3.11 -12.33 -13.52
C LEU A 304 2.16 -11.98 -14.67
N GLN A 305 1.32 -10.96 -14.49
CA GLN A 305 0.37 -10.54 -15.53
C GLN A 305 1.06 -10.10 -16.81
N ILE A 306 2.12 -9.26 -16.70
CA ILE A 306 2.85 -8.81 -17.90
C ILE A 306 3.58 -9.99 -18.57
N ALA A 307 4.07 -10.95 -17.77
CA ALA A 307 4.69 -12.16 -18.29
C ALA A 307 3.69 -13.05 -19.05
N GLN A 308 2.50 -13.25 -18.47
CA GLN A 308 1.42 -13.99 -19.13
C GLN A 308 0.97 -13.34 -20.44
N LEU A 309 0.78 -12.03 -20.44
CA LEU A 309 0.35 -11.26 -21.60
C LEU A 309 1.36 -11.32 -22.76
N ASN A 310 2.66 -11.47 -22.46
CA ASN A 310 3.74 -11.50 -23.45
C ASN A 310 4.35 -12.90 -23.66
N GLY A 311 3.73 -13.95 -23.09
CA GLY A 311 4.12 -15.35 -23.34
C GLY A 311 5.45 -15.76 -22.68
N VAL A 312 5.92 -15.03 -21.66
CA VAL A 312 7.18 -15.27 -20.95
C VAL A 312 6.98 -15.75 -19.50
N GLU A 313 5.78 -16.16 -19.12
CA GLU A 313 5.43 -16.61 -17.76
C GLU A 313 6.34 -17.74 -17.27
N LYS A 314 6.78 -18.63 -18.14
CA LYS A 314 7.69 -19.74 -17.82
C LYS A 314 9.09 -19.29 -17.32
N GLU A 315 9.42 -18.02 -17.47
CA GLU A 315 10.66 -17.46 -16.89
C GLU A 315 10.56 -17.28 -15.37
N PHE A 316 9.33 -17.29 -14.80
CA PHE A 316 9.11 -17.33 -13.36
C PHE A 316 9.08 -18.78 -12.85
N PRO A 317 9.78 -19.11 -11.72
CA PRO A 317 9.70 -20.42 -11.13
C PRO A 317 8.33 -20.65 -10.46
N GLU A 318 7.89 -21.91 -10.39
CA GLU A 318 6.65 -22.29 -9.72
C GLU A 318 6.58 -21.81 -8.26
N SER A 319 7.72 -21.80 -7.56
CA SER A 319 7.80 -21.29 -6.19
C SER A 319 7.39 -19.81 -6.07
N TYR A 320 7.60 -19.00 -7.11
CA TYR A 320 7.15 -17.61 -7.14
C TYR A 320 5.62 -17.53 -7.22
N HIS A 321 5.00 -18.31 -8.13
CA HIS A 321 3.55 -18.39 -8.25
C HIS A 321 2.90 -18.81 -6.93
N ASN A 322 3.43 -19.87 -6.31
CA ASN A 322 2.94 -20.41 -5.03
C ASN A 322 3.04 -19.37 -3.89
N LEU A 323 4.09 -18.56 -3.85
CA LEU A 323 4.23 -17.52 -2.83
C LEU A 323 3.24 -16.37 -3.06
N VAL A 324 3.04 -15.90 -4.30
CA VAL A 324 2.04 -14.86 -4.60
C VAL A 324 0.63 -15.34 -4.25
N GLU A 325 0.28 -16.59 -4.61
CA GLU A 325 -1.01 -17.18 -4.25
C GLU A 325 -1.19 -17.25 -2.74
N LYS A 326 -0.15 -17.66 -2.01
CA LYS A 326 -0.14 -17.73 -0.55
C LYS A 326 -0.32 -16.35 0.10
N MET A 327 0.31 -15.30 -0.46
CA MET A 327 0.10 -13.93 -0.01
C MET A 327 -1.37 -13.51 -0.14
N ILE A 328 -2.01 -13.82 -1.27
CA ILE A 328 -3.42 -13.50 -1.51
C ILE A 328 -4.32 -14.23 -0.51
N LEU A 329 -4.08 -15.52 -0.27
CA LEU A 329 -4.86 -16.32 0.69
C LEU A 329 -4.69 -15.84 2.14
N ALA A 330 -3.52 -15.29 2.49
CA ALA A 330 -3.29 -14.70 3.81
C ALA A 330 -4.19 -13.48 4.06
N VAL A 331 -4.53 -12.69 3.03
CA VAL A 331 -5.46 -11.55 3.15
C VAL A 331 -6.81 -11.99 3.71
N GLY A 332 -7.38 -13.10 3.22
CA GLY A 332 -8.66 -13.62 3.70
C GLY A 332 -8.65 -14.01 5.18
N LYS A 333 -7.48 -14.41 5.70
CA LYS A 333 -7.34 -14.81 7.12
C LYS A 333 -7.42 -13.64 8.09
N TYR A 334 -6.97 -12.45 7.69
CA TYR A 334 -7.03 -11.24 8.53
C TYR A 334 -8.08 -10.22 8.07
N SER A 335 -8.92 -10.54 7.09
CA SER A 335 -10.02 -9.65 6.66
C SER A 335 -11.27 -9.82 7.52
N PHE A 336 -12.10 -8.77 7.58
CA PHE A 336 -13.46 -8.82 8.10
C PHE A 336 -14.44 -9.38 7.07
N PRO A 337 -15.71 -9.64 7.45
CA PRO A 337 -16.72 -10.18 6.52
C PRO A 337 -17.04 -9.25 5.33
N ASP A 338 -16.78 -7.96 5.44
CA ASP A 338 -16.89 -6.97 4.36
C ASP A 338 -15.63 -6.84 3.52
N TYR A 339 -14.65 -7.75 3.71
CA TYR A 339 -13.32 -7.76 3.07
C TYR A 339 -12.38 -6.63 3.47
N THR A 340 -12.79 -5.70 4.34
CA THR A 340 -11.86 -4.74 4.95
C THR A 340 -10.93 -5.43 5.95
N PHE A 341 -9.93 -4.72 6.44
CA PHE A 341 -8.93 -5.27 7.34
C PHE A 341 -8.53 -4.27 8.43
N PRO A 342 -7.94 -4.72 9.57
CA PRO A 342 -7.46 -3.84 10.62
C PRO A 342 -6.40 -2.86 10.13
N LEU A 343 -6.38 -1.66 10.70
CA LEU A 343 -5.41 -0.61 10.35
C LEU A 343 -4.04 -0.80 11.01
N TYR A 344 -3.61 -2.04 11.23
CA TYR A 344 -2.32 -2.35 11.86
C TYR A 344 -1.16 -1.66 11.14
N GLY A 345 -0.29 -1.02 11.93
CA GLY A 345 0.86 -0.30 11.42
C GLY A 345 0.46 0.91 10.55
N ASN A 346 1.19 1.13 9.47
CA ASN A 346 0.90 2.23 8.54
C ASN A 346 -0.16 1.84 7.49
N SER A 347 -1.30 1.29 7.96
CA SER A 347 -2.41 0.94 7.08
C SER A 347 -3.46 2.05 7.03
N PHE A 348 -4.19 2.11 5.91
CA PHE A 348 -5.28 3.05 5.67
C PHE A 348 -6.58 2.29 5.42
N LEU A 349 -7.71 2.96 5.70
CA LEU A 349 -9.02 2.38 5.47
C LEU A 349 -9.18 1.99 3.99
N THR A 350 -9.60 0.76 3.78
CA THR A 350 -10.05 0.27 2.47
C THR A 350 -11.57 0.12 2.44
N THR A 351 -12.12 -0.23 1.30
CA THR A 351 -13.54 -0.46 1.14
C THR A 351 -13.79 -1.85 0.55
N LYS A 352 -14.98 -2.42 0.82
CA LYS A 352 -15.42 -3.68 0.20
C LYS A 352 -15.25 -3.64 -1.32
N SER A 353 -15.67 -2.55 -1.96
CA SER A 353 -15.57 -2.38 -3.42
C SER A 353 -14.12 -2.42 -3.92
N ALA A 354 -13.19 -1.80 -3.20
CA ALA A 354 -11.78 -1.83 -3.56
C ALA A 354 -11.19 -3.23 -3.41
N MET A 355 -11.53 -3.95 -2.33
CA MET A 355 -11.05 -5.31 -2.12
C MET A 355 -11.64 -6.30 -3.11
N LEU A 356 -12.92 -6.18 -3.45
CA LEU A 356 -13.54 -6.99 -4.52
C LEU A 356 -12.82 -6.81 -5.86
N LYS A 357 -12.46 -5.58 -6.22
CA LYS A 357 -11.65 -5.33 -7.43
C LYS A 357 -10.30 -6.03 -7.38
N ASN A 358 -9.61 -6.00 -6.23
CA ASN A 358 -8.37 -6.74 -6.05
C ASN A 358 -8.57 -8.24 -6.27
N TYR A 359 -9.55 -8.86 -5.60
CA TYR A 359 -9.85 -10.28 -5.77
C TYR A 359 -10.26 -10.64 -7.21
N GLN A 360 -10.99 -9.76 -7.92
CA GLN A 360 -11.32 -9.93 -9.34
C GLN A 360 -10.09 -9.90 -10.26
N VAL A 361 -9.05 -9.14 -9.90
CA VAL A 361 -7.76 -9.17 -10.59
C VAL A 361 -7.00 -10.45 -10.24
N TRP A 362 -6.94 -10.81 -8.96
CA TRP A 362 -6.20 -11.97 -8.47
C TRP A 362 -6.74 -13.30 -9.03
N THR A 363 -8.06 -13.44 -9.15
CA THR A 363 -8.67 -14.65 -9.71
C THR A 363 -8.37 -14.83 -11.20
N LYS A 364 -8.06 -13.77 -11.94
CA LYS A 364 -7.62 -13.89 -13.35
C LYS A 364 -6.24 -14.51 -13.48
N VAL A 365 -5.36 -14.28 -12.51
CA VAL A 365 -4.01 -14.87 -12.47
C VAL A 365 -4.04 -16.28 -11.90
N PHE A 366 -4.93 -16.53 -10.91
CA PHE A 366 -5.11 -17.82 -10.25
C PHE A 366 -6.53 -18.41 -10.45
N PRO A 367 -6.94 -18.70 -11.70
CA PRO A 367 -8.32 -19.13 -12.01
C PRO A 367 -8.69 -20.48 -11.42
N GLN A 368 -7.71 -21.31 -11.03
CA GLN A 368 -7.96 -22.61 -10.42
C GLN A 368 -8.20 -22.53 -8.91
N ASN A 369 -7.84 -21.42 -8.26
CA ASN A 369 -8.04 -21.26 -6.82
C ASN A 369 -9.49 -20.88 -6.49
N LYS A 370 -10.26 -21.85 -6.00
CA LYS A 370 -11.69 -21.68 -5.70
C LYS A 370 -11.97 -20.78 -4.50
N THR A 371 -11.01 -20.61 -3.59
CA THR A 371 -11.14 -19.69 -2.46
C THR A 371 -10.94 -18.23 -2.92
N ILE A 372 -9.99 -17.96 -3.81
CA ILE A 372 -9.86 -16.64 -4.43
C ILE A 372 -11.11 -16.29 -5.25
N GLU A 373 -11.66 -17.27 -6.00
CA GLU A 373 -12.93 -17.12 -6.73
C GLU A 373 -14.08 -16.76 -5.78
N TYR A 374 -14.18 -17.42 -4.61
CA TYR A 374 -15.21 -17.12 -3.61
C TYR A 374 -15.18 -15.66 -3.19
N TYR A 375 -14.01 -15.11 -2.87
CA TYR A 375 -13.86 -13.70 -2.51
C TYR A 375 -14.16 -12.77 -3.71
N ALA A 376 -13.67 -13.11 -4.90
CA ALA A 376 -13.89 -12.30 -6.11
C ALA A 376 -15.37 -12.21 -6.50
N ALA A 377 -16.14 -13.26 -6.24
CA ALA A 377 -17.58 -13.37 -6.52
C ALA A 377 -18.48 -12.88 -5.38
N ASP A 378 -17.93 -12.28 -4.33
CA ASP A 378 -18.68 -11.89 -3.12
C ASP A 378 -19.48 -13.05 -2.53
N GLY A 379 -18.87 -14.23 -2.44
CA GLY A 379 -19.46 -15.45 -1.91
C GLY A 379 -20.48 -16.16 -2.81
N LYS A 380 -20.71 -15.68 -4.03
CA LYS A 380 -21.73 -16.24 -4.95
C LYS A 380 -21.26 -17.46 -5.75
N SER A 381 -19.97 -17.64 -5.91
CA SER A 381 -19.34 -18.81 -6.54
C SER A 381 -17.99 -19.10 -5.88
N GLY A 382 -17.35 -20.21 -6.26
CA GLY A 382 -16.12 -20.66 -5.63
C GLY A 382 -16.35 -21.50 -4.37
N LEU A 383 -15.32 -21.69 -3.55
CA LEU A 383 -15.39 -22.45 -2.32
C LEU A 383 -15.05 -21.56 -1.13
N LYS A 384 -16.01 -21.43 -0.22
CA LYS A 384 -15.83 -20.78 1.07
C LYS A 384 -14.68 -21.44 1.84
N PRO A 385 -13.81 -20.67 2.53
CA PRO A 385 -12.77 -21.25 3.38
C PRO A 385 -13.35 -22.24 4.39
N GLU A 386 -12.69 -23.40 4.55
CA GLU A 386 -13.13 -24.44 5.47
C GLU A 386 -12.90 -24.09 6.94
N TYR A 387 -11.91 -23.22 7.22
CA TYR A 387 -11.64 -22.74 8.58
C TYR A 387 -12.58 -21.59 8.96
N LEU A 388 -12.88 -21.46 10.26
CA LEU A 388 -13.47 -20.26 10.85
C LEU A 388 -12.36 -19.40 11.48
N SER A 389 -11.87 -19.80 12.65
CA SER A 389 -10.74 -19.12 13.28
C SER A 389 -9.44 -19.47 12.57
N SER A 390 -8.55 -18.49 12.43
CA SER A 390 -7.34 -18.61 11.61
C SER A 390 -6.12 -18.00 12.27
N SER A 391 -4.93 -18.45 11.91
CA SER A 391 -3.66 -17.93 12.37
C SER A 391 -2.67 -17.73 11.24
N LEU A 392 -1.81 -16.74 11.42
CA LEU A 392 -0.62 -16.42 10.65
C LEU A 392 0.51 -16.19 11.67
N PRO A 393 1.05 -17.29 12.26
CA PRO A 393 1.88 -17.20 13.45
C PRO A 393 3.24 -16.53 13.21
N ASN A 394 3.79 -16.59 11.99
CA ASN A 394 5.03 -15.90 11.66
C ASN A 394 4.84 -14.37 11.60
N ALA A 395 3.65 -13.93 11.19
CA ALA A 395 3.27 -12.51 11.21
C ALA A 395 2.69 -12.07 12.55
N GLY A 396 2.20 -13.02 13.35
CA GLY A 396 1.49 -12.75 14.60
C GLY A 396 0.09 -12.21 14.38
N PHE A 397 -0.60 -12.61 13.30
CA PHE A 397 -1.99 -12.25 13.06
C PHE A 397 -2.89 -13.45 13.34
N TYR A 398 -3.91 -13.23 14.17
CA TYR A 398 -4.86 -14.26 14.60
C TYR A 398 -6.28 -13.75 14.46
N ALA A 399 -7.20 -14.62 14.11
CA ALA A 399 -8.61 -14.28 14.01
C ALA A 399 -9.48 -15.34 14.69
N PHE A 400 -10.31 -14.92 15.64
CA PHE A 400 -11.46 -15.71 16.05
C PHE A 400 -12.67 -15.29 15.22
N ARG A 401 -13.49 -16.28 14.82
CA ARG A 401 -14.61 -16.03 13.91
C ARG A 401 -15.70 -17.06 14.12
N ASN A 402 -16.98 -16.61 14.12
CA ASN A 402 -18.12 -17.54 14.17
C ASN A 402 -18.83 -17.69 12.82
N GLY A 403 -18.46 -16.91 11.80
CA GLY A 403 -19.02 -16.97 10.46
C GLY A 403 -18.26 -16.11 9.46
N TRP A 404 -18.73 -16.09 8.22
CA TRP A 404 -18.10 -15.38 7.10
C TRP A 404 -18.98 -14.24 6.54
N ASP A 405 -20.24 -14.16 6.97
CA ASP A 405 -21.15 -13.09 6.55
C ASP A 405 -21.07 -11.87 7.48
N THR A 406 -21.67 -10.75 7.07
CA THR A 406 -21.60 -9.49 7.80
C THR A 406 -22.27 -9.54 9.18
N THR A 407 -23.13 -10.54 9.44
CA THR A 407 -23.77 -10.73 10.76
C THR A 407 -22.86 -11.44 11.77
N SER A 408 -21.69 -11.88 11.33
CA SER A 408 -20.75 -12.65 12.15
C SER A 408 -20.04 -11.78 13.19
N THR A 409 -19.49 -12.47 14.20
CA THR A 409 -18.53 -11.92 15.17
C THR A 409 -17.12 -12.32 14.75
N VAL A 410 -16.24 -11.34 14.63
CA VAL A 410 -14.81 -11.55 14.29
C VAL A 410 -13.96 -10.69 15.20
N MET A 411 -12.95 -11.28 15.82
CA MET A 411 -11.89 -10.54 16.51
C MET A 411 -10.58 -10.79 15.80
N GLN A 412 -10.00 -9.73 15.24
CA GLN A 412 -8.65 -9.75 14.68
C GLN A 412 -7.66 -9.31 15.74
N ILE A 413 -6.55 -10.04 15.90
CA ILE A 413 -5.57 -9.84 16.97
C ILE A 413 -4.18 -9.76 16.36
N LYS A 414 -3.36 -8.83 16.84
CA LYS A 414 -1.93 -8.71 16.52
C LYS A 414 -1.07 -9.07 17.72
N ALA A 415 -0.25 -10.10 17.58
CA ALA A 415 0.71 -10.57 18.58
C ALA A 415 1.89 -11.25 17.85
N GLY A 416 2.83 -10.45 17.36
CA GLY A 416 3.87 -10.92 16.44
C GLY A 416 5.29 -10.49 16.82
N PRO A 417 6.25 -10.82 15.94
CA PRO A 417 7.64 -10.45 16.10
C PRO A 417 7.84 -8.94 15.93
N PRO A 418 9.03 -8.42 16.27
CA PRO A 418 9.42 -7.08 15.87
C PRO A 418 9.42 -6.98 14.34
N ALA A 419 8.94 -5.86 13.82
CA ALA A 419 8.89 -5.60 12.38
C ALA A 419 9.45 -4.22 12.07
N GLY A 420 9.65 -3.93 10.77
CA GLY A 420 10.30 -2.74 10.29
C GLY A 420 9.53 -1.43 10.51
N PHE A 421 9.90 -0.41 9.78
CA PHE A 421 9.44 0.98 9.91
C PHE A 421 7.91 1.15 9.90
N HIS A 422 7.17 0.28 9.20
CA HIS A 422 5.72 0.38 9.07
C HIS A 422 4.94 -0.31 10.19
N SER A 423 5.59 -1.02 11.12
CA SER A 423 4.97 -1.61 12.30
C SER A 423 4.91 -0.61 13.47
N GLN A 424 4.07 -0.90 14.45
CA GLN A 424 3.87 -0.09 15.67
C GLN A 424 4.07 -0.96 16.91
N PRO A 425 4.40 -0.38 18.09
CA PRO A 425 4.52 -1.10 19.36
C PRO A 425 3.13 -1.43 19.95
N ASP A 426 2.44 -2.40 19.34
CA ASP A 426 1.01 -2.64 19.51
C ASP A 426 0.65 -4.12 19.72
N ASN A 427 1.61 -4.98 20.12
CA ASN A 427 1.31 -6.38 20.42
C ASN A 427 0.20 -6.51 21.48
N GLY A 428 -0.80 -7.32 21.16
CA GLY A 428 -2.02 -7.48 21.93
C GLY A 428 -3.17 -6.61 21.45
N ASN A 429 -2.94 -5.68 20.54
CA ASN A 429 -4.02 -4.94 19.94
C ASN A 429 -5.01 -5.88 19.24
N PHE A 430 -6.29 -5.55 19.34
CA PHE A 430 -7.35 -6.29 18.67
C PHE A 430 -8.41 -5.34 18.10
N VAL A 431 -9.10 -5.81 17.09
CA VAL A 431 -10.25 -5.15 16.49
C VAL A 431 -11.43 -6.12 16.53
N LEU A 432 -12.52 -5.70 17.16
CA LEU A 432 -13.72 -6.50 17.32
C LEU A 432 -14.82 -6.05 16.36
N TRP A 433 -15.15 -6.92 15.42
CA TRP A 433 -16.28 -6.77 14.50
C TRP A 433 -17.47 -7.61 14.98
N VAL A 434 -18.66 -7.01 15.03
CA VAL A 434 -19.91 -7.72 15.33
C VAL A 434 -21.04 -7.15 14.48
N LYS A 435 -21.69 -7.98 13.69
CA LYS A 435 -22.89 -7.63 12.92
C LYS A 435 -22.73 -6.30 12.17
N ASP A 436 -21.83 -6.28 11.20
CA ASP A 436 -21.55 -5.14 10.31
C ASP A 436 -21.00 -3.89 11.02
N ARG A 437 -20.42 -4.06 12.22
CA ARG A 437 -19.82 -2.95 12.99
C ARG A 437 -18.48 -3.32 13.58
N ASP A 438 -17.46 -2.48 13.30
CA ASP A 438 -16.21 -2.44 14.03
C ASP A 438 -16.41 -1.66 15.34
N PHE A 439 -16.27 -2.35 16.49
CA PHE A 439 -16.45 -1.74 17.81
C PHE A 439 -15.18 -1.08 18.37
N THR A 440 -14.01 -1.63 18.01
CA THR A 440 -12.72 -1.24 18.58
C THR A 440 -11.70 -1.01 17.46
N PRO A 441 -11.94 -0.03 16.57
CA PRO A 441 -11.05 0.21 15.44
C PRO A 441 -9.63 0.54 15.92
N ASP A 442 -8.65 0.07 15.19
CA ASP A 442 -7.25 0.50 15.35
C ASP A 442 -7.13 2.01 15.15
N ALA A 443 -6.16 2.65 15.81
CA ALA A 443 -5.98 4.11 15.73
C ALA A 443 -5.60 4.59 14.31
N GLY A 444 -4.98 3.73 13.50
CA GLY A 444 -4.38 4.11 12.23
C GLY A 444 -3.02 4.80 12.40
N SER A 445 -2.61 5.62 11.46
CA SER A 445 -1.25 6.19 11.46
C SER A 445 -1.16 7.71 11.32
N PHE A 446 -2.22 8.41 10.99
CA PHE A 446 -2.35 9.85 10.75
C PHE A 446 -1.40 10.38 9.66
N VAL A 447 -0.06 10.31 9.85
CA VAL A 447 0.94 10.68 8.85
C VAL A 447 2.00 9.58 8.68
N TYR A 448 2.54 9.50 7.47
CA TYR A 448 3.50 8.47 7.08
C TYR A 448 4.91 8.73 7.60
N ALA A 449 5.39 9.97 7.45
CA ALA A 449 6.75 10.39 7.78
C ALA A 449 6.74 11.67 8.61
N ASN A 450 7.91 12.09 9.05
CA ASN A 450 8.08 13.37 9.72
C ASN A 450 7.89 14.52 8.73
N VAL A 451 6.85 15.33 8.94
CA VAL A 451 6.47 16.46 8.07
C VAL A 451 6.50 17.81 8.77
N GLY A 452 6.80 17.84 10.07
CA GLY A 452 6.88 19.04 10.89
C GLY A 452 6.67 18.72 12.38
N ASN A 453 6.96 19.65 13.27
CA ASN A 453 6.96 19.37 14.70
C ASN A 453 5.56 18.97 15.26
N GLN A 454 4.50 19.60 14.78
CA GLN A 454 3.14 19.31 15.26
C GLN A 454 2.63 17.98 14.72
N GLU A 455 2.83 17.71 13.44
CA GLU A 455 2.47 16.45 12.80
C GLU A 455 3.29 15.29 13.34
N ASN A 456 4.56 15.53 13.72
CA ASN A 456 5.40 14.52 14.35
C ASN A 456 4.86 14.10 15.71
N SER A 457 4.42 15.04 16.56
CA SER A 457 3.83 14.70 17.86
C SER A 457 2.53 13.90 17.72
N LYS A 458 1.71 14.20 16.72
CA LYS A 458 0.52 13.39 16.36
C LYS A 458 0.91 12.00 15.88
N ARG A 459 1.86 11.91 14.95
CA ARG A 459 2.37 10.62 14.48
C ARG A 459 2.85 9.74 15.65
N ASP A 460 3.59 10.30 16.58
CA ASP A 460 4.10 9.59 17.74
C ASP A 460 2.98 9.11 18.67
N TRP A 461 1.91 9.91 18.83
CA TRP A 461 0.73 9.50 19.58
C TRP A 461 0.04 8.30 18.90
N TYR A 462 -0.25 8.37 17.60
CA TYR A 462 -0.90 7.27 16.86
C TYR A 462 -0.08 5.99 16.87
N ARG A 463 1.23 6.09 16.95
CA ARG A 463 2.14 4.96 17.07
C ARG A 463 2.37 4.49 18.49
N SER A 464 1.86 5.22 19.50
CA SER A 464 2.08 4.82 20.90
C SER A 464 1.22 3.62 21.29
N THR A 465 1.73 2.80 22.21
CA THR A 465 1.01 1.62 22.72
C THR A 465 -0.34 1.98 23.32
N LYS A 466 -0.48 3.10 24.01
CA LYS A 466 -1.74 3.55 24.61
C LYS A 466 -2.83 3.91 23.61
N ALA A 467 -2.48 4.15 22.34
CA ALA A 467 -3.47 4.35 21.28
C ALA A 467 -4.15 3.04 20.83
N HIS A 468 -3.71 1.90 21.37
CA HIS A 468 -4.14 0.56 20.99
C HIS A 468 -4.78 -0.20 22.14
N GLN A 469 -5.51 -1.29 21.83
CA GLN A 469 -6.25 -2.12 22.79
C GLN A 469 -5.31 -3.09 23.52
N THR A 470 -4.33 -2.57 24.28
CA THR A 470 -3.35 -3.42 24.96
C THR A 470 -2.89 -2.84 26.29
N LEU A 471 -2.02 -3.56 26.99
CA LEU A 471 -1.51 -3.22 28.32
C LEU A 471 -0.31 -2.25 28.20
N THR A 472 -0.29 -1.25 29.08
CA THR A 472 0.88 -0.39 29.29
C THR A 472 1.36 -0.43 30.74
N LEU A 473 2.64 -0.11 30.95
CA LEU A 473 3.24 0.26 32.24
C LEU A 473 3.68 1.72 32.15
N ASP A 474 3.15 2.57 33.05
CA ASP A 474 3.42 4.02 33.08
C ASP A 474 3.16 4.73 31.74
N ASP A 475 2.17 4.27 30.97
CA ASP A 475 1.81 4.73 29.62
C ASP A 475 2.99 4.68 28.60
N GLN A 476 4.04 3.91 28.87
CA GLN A 476 5.19 3.76 27.98
C GLN A 476 4.91 2.78 26.82
N ASN A 477 5.69 2.90 25.74
CA ASN A 477 5.60 1.97 24.63
C ASN A 477 6.20 0.61 24.98
N ILE A 478 5.52 -0.47 24.57
CA ILE A 478 6.01 -1.83 24.69
C ILE A 478 7.10 -2.13 23.65
N GLN A 479 7.90 -3.17 23.93
CA GLN A 479 8.69 -3.86 22.89
C GLN A 479 7.82 -4.94 22.26
N ASN A 480 7.91 -5.09 20.94
CA ASN A 480 7.23 -6.15 20.21
C ASN A 480 8.19 -7.33 20.03
N ASP A 481 7.91 -8.44 20.66
CA ASP A 481 8.56 -9.73 20.42
C ASP A 481 7.70 -10.87 20.96
N ALA A 482 6.42 -10.88 20.57
CA ALA A 482 5.48 -11.86 21.08
C ALA A 482 5.85 -13.29 20.63
N LYS A 483 5.77 -14.22 21.56
CA LYS A 483 5.95 -15.65 21.34
C LYS A 483 4.64 -16.37 21.59
N LEU A 484 4.15 -17.08 20.60
CA LEU A 484 2.96 -17.91 20.72
C LEU A 484 3.19 -18.98 21.79
N ILE A 485 2.30 -19.06 22.76
CA ILE A 485 2.23 -20.14 23.75
C ILE A 485 1.25 -21.21 23.27
N LYS A 486 0.03 -20.81 22.94
CA LYS A 486 -1.03 -21.73 22.55
C LYS A 486 -2.00 -21.12 21.55
N TRP A 487 -2.36 -21.87 20.54
CA TRP A 487 -3.44 -21.58 19.61
C TRP A 487 -4.39 -22.77 19.54
N GLN A 488 -5.63 -22.57 19.93
CA GLN A 488 -6.68 -23.57 19.93
C GLN A 488 -7.93 -22.96 19.26
N PRO A 489 -8.10 -23.13 17.94
CA PRO A 489 -9.16 -22.46 17.17
C PRO A 489 -10.52 -23.18 17.21
N ASP A 490 -10.57 -24.39 17.79
CA ASP A 490 -11.74 -25.27 17.69
C ASP A 490 -12.45 -25.42 19.04
N GLY A 491 -13.69 -25.93 18.99
CA GLY A 491 -14.51 -26.17 20.17
C GLY A 491 -15.32 -24.95 20.62
N ASN A 492 -15.96 -25.07 21.78
CA ASN A 492 -16.77 -24.02 22.40
C ASN A 492 -15.93 -23.03 23.21
N LEU A 493 -14.74 -23.40 23.60
CA LEU A 493 -13.75 -22.53 24.23
C LEU A 493 -12.51 -22.49 23.36
N GLN A 494 -12.38 -21.48 22.53
CA GLN A 494 -11.21 -21.26 21.70
C GLN A 494 -10.20 -20.37 22.44
N LEU A 495 -8.90 -20.57 22.21
CA LEU A 495 -7.84 -19.89 22.96
C LEU A 495 -6.70 -19.44 22.05
N LEU A 496 -6.30 -18.17 22.23
CA LEU A 496 -4.98 -17.66 21.86
C LEU A 496 -4.24 -17.26 23.14
N SER A 497 -3.05 -17.76 23.36
CA SER A 497 -2.14 -17.36 24.42
C SER A 497 -0.78 -17.01 23.84
N TYR A 498 -0.22 -15.89 24.24
CA TYR A 498 1.13 -15.46 23.87
C TYR A 498 1.83 -14.77 25.03
N LEU A 499 3.16 -14.73 24.99
CA LEU A 499 4.02 -13.97 25.91
C LEU A 499 4.80 -12.92 25.14
N ASN A 500 4.76 -11.66 25.58
CA ASN A 500 5.54 -10.55 25.02
C ASN A 500 6.47 -9.96 26.09
N PRO A 501 7.79 -9.88 25.88
CA PRO A 501 8.72 -9.21 26.78
C PRO A 501 8.60 -7.68 26.69
N SER A 502 7.48 -7.14 27.17
CA SER A 502 7.01 -5.78 26.88
C SER A 502 7.91 -4.70 27.48
N TYR A 503 8.48 -4.94 28.68
CA TYR A 503 9.32 -3.96 29.38
C TYR A 503 10.47 -4.67 30.11
N LYS A 504 11.47 -3.89 30.50
CA LYS A 504 12.52 -4.41 31.38
C LYS A 504 11.91 -4.98 32.67
N ASN A 505 12.19 -6.25 32.96
CA ASN A 505 11.66 -6.99 34.10
C ASN A 505 10.12 -7.13 34.14
N LEU A 506 9.45 -7.05 32.99
CA LEU A 506 8.04 -7.34 32.86
C LEU A 506 7.70 -7.99 31.51
N ASN A 507 7.18 -9.19 31.60
CA ASN A 507 6.55 -9.86 30.48
C ASN A 507 5.04 -9.67 30.55
N HIS A 508 4.42 -9.40 29.40
CA HIS A 508 2.97 -9.38 29.26
C HIS A 508 2.53 -10.68 28.59
N GLU A 509 1.88 -11.55 29.36
CA GLU A 509 1.15 -12.69 28.83
C GLU A 509 -0.30 -12.30 28.64
N ARG A 510 -0.81 -12.43 27.42
CA ARG A 510 -2.19 -12.14 27.10
C ARG A 510 -2.89 -13.34 26.53
N ASN A 511 -4.09 -13.61 27.06
CA ASN A 511 -4.89 -14.75 26.70
C ASN A 511 -6.27 -14.27 26.22
N PHE A 512 -6.66 -14.65 25.02
CA PHE A 512 -7.98 -14.39 24.46
C PHE A 512 -8.76 -15.69 24.42
N LEU A 513 -9.90 -15.71 25.10
CA LEU A 513 -10.82 -16.82 25.10
C LEU A 513 -12.10 -16.44 24.36
N PHE A 514 -12.43 -17.16 23.29
CA PHE A 514 -13.72 -17.02 22.58
C PHE A 514 -14.66 -18.09 23.07
N VAL A 515 -15.63 -17.68 23.88
CA VAL A 515 -16.54 -18.56 24.62
C VAL A 515 -17.83 -18.77 23.85
N ASP A 516 -18.19 -20.03 23.62
CA ASP A 516 -19.37 -20.46 22.88
C ASP A 516 -19.56 -19.74 21.52
N LYS A 517 -18.47 -19.22 20.96
CA LYS A 517 -18.46 -18.40 19.75
C LYS A 517 -19.37 -17.15 19.83
N THR A 518 -19.57 -16.61 21.03
CA THR A 518 -20.49 -15.50 21.31
C THR A 518 -19.84 -14.29 21.98
N PHE A 519 -18.95 -14.48 22.93
CA PHE A 519 -18.29 -13.41 23.66
C PHE A 519 -16.82 -13.75 23.97
N PHE A 520 -16.09 -12.72 24.42
CA PHE A 520 -14.67 -12.89 24.73
C PHE A 520 -14.36 -12.64 26.19
N ILE A 521 -13.40 -13.41 26.72
CA ILE A 521 -12.68 -13.09 27.95
C ILE A 521 -11.24 -12.85 27.58
N ILE A 522 -10.69 -11.71 28.05
CA ILE A 522 -9.27 -11.37 27.86
C ILE A 522 -8.61 -11.36 29.23
N ILE A 523 -7.52 -12.11 29.36
CA ILE A 523 -6.77 -12.25 30.59
C ILE A 523 -5.36 -11.71 30.35
N ASP A 524 -5.04 -10.62 31.02
CA ASP A 524 -3.75 -9.97 30.98
C ASP A 524 -2.96 -10.32 32.25
N ARG A 525 -1.77 -10.89 32.10
CA ARG A 525 -0.83 -11.21 33.17
C ARG A 525 0.45 -10.39 32.98
N ALA A 526 0.70 -9.44 33.86
CA ALA A 526 1.94 -8.68 33.93
C ALA A 526 2.91 -9.41 34.89
N ILE A 527 3.78 -10.21 34.31
CA ILE A 527 4.68 -11.15 35.02
C ILE A 527 6.06 -10.50 35.17
N GLY A 528 6.50 -10.33 36.41
CA GLY A 528 7.83 -9.77 36.71
C GLY A 528 7.83 -8.76 37.85
N THR A 529 9.01 -8.21 38.16
CA THR A 529 9.27 -7.35 39.34
C THR A 529 9.21 -5.86 39.03
N ALA A 530 8.91 -5.44 37.79
CA ALA A 530 8.73 -4.04 37.46
C ALA A 530 7.60 -3.42 38.29
N LYS A 531 7.76 -2.15 38.67
CA LYS A 531 6.79 -1.35 39.42
C LYS A 531 6.31 -0.19 38.58
N GLY A 532 5.11 0.30 38.82
CA GLY A 532 4.53 1.44 38.13
C GLY A 532 3.00 1.33 38.06
N ASP A 533 2.38 2.08 37.17
CA ASP A 533 0.94 2.03 36.93
C ASP A 533 0.66 1.08 35.72
N LEU A 534 0.04 -0.07 36.02
CA LEU A 534 -0.53 -0.92 34.99
C LEU A 534 -1.81 -0.30 34.46
N ALA A 535 -1.93 -0.22 33.14
CA ALA A 535 -3.14 0.24 32.47
C ALA A 535 -3.52 -0.71 31.33
N ILE A 536 -4.83 -0.86 31.10
CA ILE A 536 -5.37 -1.49 29.91
C ILE A 536 -6.34 -0.55 29.22
N HIS A 537 -6.10 -0.30 27.94
CA HIS A 537 -6.80 0.70 27.15
C HIS A 537 -7.88 0.08 26.28
N TYR A 538 -9.03 0.77 26.20
CA TYR A 538 -10.15 0.41 25.32
C TYR A 538 -10.58 1.64 24.52
N ASN A 539 -10.23 1.66 23.25
CA ASN A 539 -10.55 2.73 22.31
C ASN A 539 -11.73 2.28 21.44
N LEU A 540 -12.87 2.95 21.54
CA LEU A 540 -14.07 2.55 20.84
C LEU A 540 -14.28 3.35 19.56
N LYS A 541 -15.21 2.89 18.72
CA LYS A 541 -15.58 3.59 17.49
C LYS A 541 -16.16 4.97 17.82
N GLU A 542 -15.87 5.96 17.01
CA GLU A 542 -16.18 7.39 17.22
C GLU A 542 -17.67 7.68 17.43
N ASP A 543 -18.55 6.89 16.82
CA ASP A 543 -20.01 7.04 16.90
C ASP A 543 -20.68 6.16 17.97
N SER A 544 -19.88 5.47 18.80
CA SER A 544 -20.37 4.46 19.77
C SER A 544 -21.20 5.02 20.91
N LYS A 545 -21.15 6.34 21.19
CA LYS A 545 -21.78 6.98 22.36
C LYS A 545 -21.52 6.22 23.65
N ALA A 546 -20.30 5.67 23.75
CA ALA A 546 -19.89 4.85 24.90
C ALA A 546 -19.75 5.68 26.16
N SER A 547 -20.06 5.07 27.29
CA SER A 547 -19.97 5.70 28.61
C SER A 547 -19.65 4.68 29.70
N ILE A 548 -19.26 5.19 30.88
CA ILE A 548 -19.06 4.38 32.07
C ILE A 548 -20.42 4.13 32.74
N ASN A 549 -20.76 2.86 32.93
CA ASN A 549 -21.86 2.45 33.81
C ASN A 549 -21.34 2.32 35.24
N SER A 550 -21.68 3.29 36.07
CA SER A 550 -21.21 3.38 37.47
C SER A 550 -21.74 2.26 38.39
N LEU A 551 -22.86 1.62 38.07
CA LEU A 551 -23.43 0.55 38.88
C LEU A 551 -22.55 -0.69 38.95
N ASN A 552 -21.88 -1.04 37.86
CA ASN A 552 -21.04 -2.23 37.77
C ASN A 552 -19.61 -1.93 37.32
N ASN A 553 -19.24 -0.65 37.17
CA ASN A 553 -17.95 -0.17 36.73
C ASN A 553 -17.54 -0.82 35.38
N SER A 554 -18.42 -0.68 34.38
CA SER A 554 -18.23 -1.20 33.04
C SER A 554 -18.34 -0.09 31.99
N ILE A 555 -17.83 -0.37 30.79
CA ILE A 555 -17.95 0.48 29.61
C ILE A 555 -19.10 -0.08 28.78
N VAL A 556 -20.04 0.75 28.36
CA VAL A 556 -21.19 0.37 27.55
C VAL A 556 -21.31 1.26 26.33
N THR A 557 -21.52 0.67 25.15
CA THR A 557 -21.89 1.43 23.95
C THR A 557 -23.40 1.68 23.91
N ASN A 558 -23.84 2.67 23.13
CA ASN A 558 -25.25 3.05 23.07
C ASN A 558 -25.68 3.35 21.61
N TYR A 559 -25.67 2.33 20.79
CA TYR A 559 -26.19 2.41 19.43
C TYR A 559 -27.69 2.19 19.40
N SER A 560 -28.41 2.99 18.62
CA SER A 560 -29.86 2.98 18.54
C SER A 560 -30.45 1.72 17.88
N ASP A 561 -29.67 1.01 17.06
CA ASP A 561 -30.06 -0.26 16.45
C ASP A 561 -29.99 -1.47 17.39
N GLY A 562 -29.51 -1.25 18.61
CA GLY A 562 -29.37 -2.29 19.64
C GLY A 562 -28.12 -3.15 19.53
N ASN A 563 -27.34 -3.08 18.44
CA ASN A 563 -26.08 -3.80 18.30
C ASN A 563 -25.00 -3.12 19.16
N ASN A 564 -24.84 -3.58 20.41
CA ASN A 564 -24.05 -2.95 21.44
C ASN A 564 -22.98 -3.87 22.04
N LEU A 565 -22.06 -3.29 22.78
CA LEU A 565 -20.96 -3.96 23.46
C LEU A 565 -20.90 -3.50 24.94
N VAL A 566 -20.72 -4.44 25.86
CA VAL A 566 -20.30 -4.14 27.21
C VAL A 566 -18.88 -4.70 27.44
N ILE A 567 -18.02 -3.87 28.06
CA ILE A 567 -16.70 -4.27 28.52
C ILE A 567 -16.69 -4.13 30.03
N GLN A 568 -16.54 -5.24 30.75
CA GLN A 568 -16.55 -5.26 32.21
C GLN A 568 -15.32 -5.97 32.76
N LEU A 569 -14.69 -5.38 33.75
CA LEU A 569 -13.61 -6.04 34.47
C LEU A 569 -14.17 -7.01 35.51
N LEU A 570 -13.66 -8.23 35.54
CA LEU A 570 -14.10 -9.26 36.48
C LEU A 570 -13.31 -9.21 37.80
N ASN A 571 -12.03 -8.81 37.77
CA ASN A 571 -11.19 -8.62 38.97
C ASN A 571 -11.03 -7.12 39.24
N LYS A 572 -11.78 -6.60 40.25
CA LYS A 572 -11.92 -5.16 40.47
C LYS A 572 -11.03 -4.57 41.58
N ASP A 573 -10.24 -5.40 42.25
CA ASP A 573 -9.43 -4.96 43.37
C ASP A 573 -8.41 -3.88 42.99
N LYS A 574 -8.53 -2.72 43.67
CA LYS A 574 -7.66 -1.55 43.47
C LYS A 574 -7.63 -1.01 42.04
N VAL A 575 -8.66 -1.29 41.22
CA VAL A 575 -8.76 -0.82 39.85
C VAL A 575 -9.62 0.43 39.78
N THR A 576 -9.14 1.43 39.05
CA THR A 576 -9.93 2.62 38.67
C THR A 576 -10.28 2.55 37.18
N LEU A 577 -11.51 2.96 36.83
CA LEU A 577 -11.96 3.15 35.46
C LEU A 577 -12.15 4.65 35.21
N LYS A 578 -11.54 5.14 34.12
CA LYS A 578 -11.64 6.56 33.71
C LYS A 578 -11.77 6.69 32.20
N GLU A 579 -12.36 7.78 31.76
CA GLU A 579 -12.28 8.22 30.36
C GLU A 579 -10.88 8.79 30.07
N GLU A 580 -10.43 8.66 28.82
CA GLU A 580 -9.19 9.25 28.33
C GLU A 580 -9.37 9.84 26.92
N SER A 581 -8.48 10.76 26.54
CA SER A 581 -8.50 11.35 25.20
C SER A 581 -7.94 10.36 24.18
N SER A 582 -8.66 10.14 23.10
CA SER A 582 -8.24 9.28 21.99
C SER A 582 -8.75 9.77 20.66
N PHE A 583 -8.05 9.34 19.60
CA PHE A 583 -8.30 9.72 18.22
C PHE A 583 -8.25 8.49 17.31
N VAL A 584 -8.85 8.62 16.13
CA VAL A 584 -8.73 7.65 15.03
C VAL A 584 -8.45 8.39 13.74
N SER A 585 -7.61 7.81 12.88
CA SER A 585 -7.24 8.35 11.57
C SER A 585 -7.43 7.30 10.48
N TYR A 586 -8.52 7.40 9.77
CA TYR A 586 -8.82 6.51 8.61
C TYR A 586 -8.16 6.97 7.31
N GLN A 587 -7.76 8.23 7.25
CA GLN A 587 -7.18 8.87 6.07
C GLN A 587 -6.00 9.75 6.46
N TYR A 588 -5.05 9.88 5.55
CA TYR A 588 -3.87 10.72 5.73
C TYR A 588 -4.22 12.15 6.18
N GLN A 589 -3.64 12.60 7.30
CA GLN A 589 -3.84 13.92 7.92
C GLN A 589 -5.28 14.26 8.33
N LYS A 590 -6.15 13.25 8.49
CA LYS A 590 -7.50 13.44 9.01
C LYS A 590 -7.67 12.63 10.29
N GLU A 591 -8.15 13.28 11.34
CA GLU A 591 -8.42 12.64 12.63
C GLU A 591 -9.84 12.92 13.10
N THR A 592 -10.36 12.01 13.91
CA THR A 592 -11.66 12.12 14.58
C THR A 592 -11.49 11.73 16.04
N ASN A 593 -12.08 12.50 16.96
CA ASN A 593 -12.14 12.13 18.37
C ASN A 593 -13.00 10.86 18.54
N ARG A 594 -12.60 10.00 19.48
CA ARG A 594 -13.36 8.78 19.82
C ARG A 594 -13.45 8.56 21.31
N PRO A 595 -14.52 7.91 21.82
CA PRO A 595 -14.59 7.46 23.19
C PRO A 595 -13.46 6.48 23.51
N ALA A 596 -12.77 6.71 24.62
CA ALA A 596 -11.72 5.84 25.10
C ALA A 596 -11.73 5.76 26.62
N PHE A 597 -11.35 4.61 27.13
CA PHE A 597 -11.42 4.28 28.54
C PHE A 597 -10.19 3.49 28.96
N VAL A 598 -9.80 3.69 30.23
CA VAL A 598 -8.64 3.02 30.79
C VAL A 598 -8.97 2.44 32.15
N PHE A 599 -8.65 1.15 32.33
CA PHE A 599 -8.59 0.54 33.66
C PHE A 599 -7.15 0.62 34.16
N LYS A 600 -6.93 1.24 35.32
CA LYS A 600 -5.60 1.41 35.95
C LYS A 600 -5.52 0.82 37.34
N LYS A 601 -4.38 0.24 37.68
CA LYS A 601 -4.02 -0.14 39.05
C LYS A 601 -2.51 -0.11 39.25
N PRO A 602 -2.04 0.11 40.52
CA PRO A 602 -0.61 0.07 40.81
C PRO A 602 -0.07 -1.36 40.63
N LYS A 603 1.08 -1.50 40.00
CA LYS A 603 1.91 -2.69 39.96
C LYS A 603 2.97 -2.55 41.08
N ASN A 604 2.88 -3.43 42.05
CA ASN A 604 3.82 -3.50 43.18
C ASN A 604 4.90 -4.59 42.93
N ASN A 605 5.55 -5.10 43.96
CA ASN A 605 6.58 -6.14 43.89
C ASN A 605 6.03 -7.55 43.63
N GLU A 606 4.71 -7.74 43.60
CA GLU A 606 4.12 -9.02 43.32
C GLU A 606 4.57 -9.49 41.93
N LEU A 607 4.98 -10.75 41.80
CA LEU A 607 5.53 -11.31 40.56
C LEU A 607 4.51 -11.28 39.41
N THR A 608 3.23 -11.45 39.72
CA THR A 608 2.17 -11.42 38.71
C THR A 608 0.98 -10.61 39.19
N GLN A 609 0.58 -9.63 38.41
CA GLN A 609 -0.68 -8.88 38.52
C GLN A 609 -1.31 -8.77 37.14
N GLY A 610 -2.60 -8.43 37.08
CA GLY A 610 -3.21 -8.30 35.74
C GLY A 610 -4.70 -8.00 35.80
N PHE A 611 -5.33 -8.13 34.64
CA PHE A 611 -6.73 -7.84 34.42
C PHE A 611 -7.45 -9.06 33.82
N ILE A 612 -8.73 -9.23 34.18
CA ILE A 612 -9.63 -10.17 33.54
C ILE A 612 -10.83 -9.38 33.04
N SER A 613 -10.95 -9.22 31.74
CA SER A 613 -12.00 -8.46 31.09
C SER A 613 -12.95 -9.37 30.33
N ILE A 614 -14.25 -9.11 30.42
CA ILE A 614 -15.26 -9.68 29.54
C ILE A 614 -15.70 -8.65 28.52
N LEU A 615 -15.72 -9.02 27.23
CA LEU A 615 -16.28 -8.25 26.12
C LEU A 615 -17.49 -9.02 25.64
N TYR A 616 -18.68 -8.49 25.93
CA TYR A 616 -19.93 -9.17 25.62
C TYR A 616 -20.78 -8.36 24.65
N PRO A 617 -20.82 -8.74 23.35
CA PRO A 617 -21.76 -8.18 22.38
C PRO A 617 -23.21 -8.54 22.75
N TYR A 618 -24.13 -7.57 22.63
CA TYR A 618 -25.52 -7.81 22.92
C TYR A 618 -26.43 -7.04 21.95
N ASN A 619 -27.67 -7.50 21.81
CA ASN A 619 -28.58 -6.96 20.81
C ASN A 619 -29.87 -6.43 21.51
N CYS A 620 -29.72 -5.40 22.30
CA CYS A 620 -30.81 -4.66 22.97
C CYS A 620 -30.29 -3.33 23.54
N ASN A 621 -31.19 -2.49 24.03
CA ASN A 621 -30.83 -1.19 24.60
C ASN A 621 -30.40 -1.26 26.08
N LYS A 622 -30.54 -2.42 26.72
CA LYS A 622 -30.14 -2.62 28.11
C LYS A 622 -28.97 -3.59 28.18
N PRO A 623 -27.83 -3.20 28.76
CA PRO A 623 -26.70 -4.09 28.91
C PRO A 623 -27.05 -5.31 29.76
N PRO A 624 -26.43 -6.49 29.48
CA PRO A 624 -26.67 -7.70 30.28
C PRO A 624 -26.15 -7.54 31.70
N GLU A 625 -26.80 -8.21 32.64
CA GLU A 625 -26.31 -8.34 33.99
C GLU A 625 -25.24 -9.43 34.03
N ILE A 626 -23.99 -9.06 34.34
CA ILE A 626 -22.85 -10.01 34.45
C ILE A 626 -22.41 -10.05 35.90
N LYS A 627 -22.48 -11.26 36.53
CA LYS A 627 -22.06 -11.49 37.90
C LYS A 627 -21.14 -12.68 38.01
N ILE A 628 -20.09 -12.56 38.81
CA ILE A 628 -19.27 -13.71 39.23
C ILE A 628 -20.04 -14.41 40.36
N ILE A 629 -20.35 -15.70 40.20
CA ILE A 629 -20.97 -16.51 41.25
C ILE A 629 -19.89 -17.17 42.10
N GLU A 630 -18.91 -17.76 41.45
CA GLU A 630 -17.87 -18.51 42.10
C GLU A 630 -16.53 -18.28 41.39
N ASN A 631 -15.51 -18.12 42.18
CA ASN A 631 -14.18 -17.82 41.76
C ASN A 631 -13.21 -18.81 42.45
N LYS A 632 -13.26 -20.07 42.02
CA LYS A 632 -12.41 -21.12 42.54
C LYS A 632 -11.10 -21.18 41.75
N GLY A 633 -10.02 -20.68 42.35
CA GLY A 633 -8.69 -20.93 41.82
C GLY A 633 -8.26 -20.13 40.59
N HIS A 634 -8.93 -19.02 40.26
CA HIS A 634 -8.30 -18.10 39.32
C HIS A 634 -7.27 -17.27 40.06
N ASP A 635 -6.13 -17.81 40.13
CA ASP A 635 -4.95 -17.14 40.59
C ASP A 635 -4.11 -16.79 39.35
N LEU A 636 -4.03 -15.50 39.08
CA LEU A 636 -3.20 -15.02 37.96
C LEU A 636 -1.75 -15.44 38.11
N SER A 637 -1.30 -15.71 39.36
CA SER A 637 0.09 -16.12 39.61
C SER A 637 0.39 -17.52 39.10
N ASN A 638 -0.56 -18.43 39.19
CA ASN A 638 -0.37 -19.85 38.77
C ASN A 638 -0.94 -20.18 37.39
N GLY A 639 -1.54 -19.17 36.72
CA GLY A 639 -2.08 -19.30 35.36
C GLY A 639 -3.31 -20.23 35.26
N LYS A 640 -4.01 -20.49 36.35
CA LYS A 640 -5.26 -21.26 36.35
C LYS A 640 -6.47 -20.31 36.38
N ILE A 641 -7.40 -20.56 35.49
CA ILE A 641 -8.69 -19.88 35.43
C ILE A 641 -9.79 -20.90 35.69
N ASP A 642 -10.57 -20.63 36.72
CA ASP A 642 -11.77 -21.37 37.08
C ASP A 642 -12.84 -20.38 37.54
N LEU A 643 -13.62 -19.92 36.59
CA LEU A 643 -14.64 -18.87 36.75
C LEU A 643 -16.02 -19.44 36.51
N THR A 644 -16.92 -19.23 37.46
CA THR A 644 -18.36 -19.42 37.25
C THR A 644 -19.04 -18.06 37.28
N LEU A 645 -19.64 -17.66 36.17
CA LEU A 645 -20.36 -16.39 36.05
C LEU A 645 -21.77 -16.60 35.52
N THR A 646 -22.68 -15.66 35.88
CA THR A 646 -23.98 -15.55 35.21
C THR A 646 -23.99 -14.35 34.26
N ILE A 647 -24.61 -14.57 33.11
CA ILE A 647 -24.96 -13.52 32.17
C ILE A 647 -26.47 -13.60 31.96
N ASN A 648 -27.20 -12.60 32.46
CA ASN A 648 -28.68 -12.59 32.49
C ASN A 648 -29.27 -13.85 33.12
N GLY A 649 -28.66 -14.35 34.21
CA GLY A 649 -29.08 -15.56 34.92
C GLY A 649 -28.60 -16.89 34.30
N LYS A 650 -28.06 -16.91 33.08
CA LYS A 650 -27.46 -18.11 32.49
C LYS A 650 -26.06 -18.35 33.08
N ILE A 651 -25.83 -19.55 33.60
CA ILE A 651 -24.53 -19.93 34.18
C ILE A 651 -23.56 -20.27 33.05
N ASN A 652 -22.33 -19.75 33.15
CA ASN A 652 -21.21 -20.03 32.28
C ASN A 652 -20.03 -20.45 33.17
N GLN A 653 -19.46 -21.66 32.91
CA GLN A 653 -18.24 -22.15 33.57
C GLN A 653 -17.09 -22.07 32.59
N ILE A 654 -16.00 -21.45 33.02
CA ILE A 654 -14.80 -21.25 32.22
C ILE A 654 -13.62 -21.77 32.99
N GLN A 655 -13.08 -22.85 32.50
CA GLN A 655 -11.91 -23.50 33.07
C GLN A 655 -10.79 -23.57 32.04
N GLN A 656 -9.65 -22.98 32.36
CA GLN A 656 -8.50 -22.96 31.47
C GLN A 656 -7.17 -22.99 32.28
N ASN A 657 -6.25 -23.81 31.82
CA ASN A 657 -4.86 -23.72 32.22
C ASN A 657 -4.11 -22.89 31.17
N LEU A 658 -3.56 -21.75 31.59
CA LEU A 658 -2.82 -20.83 30.75
C LEU A 658 -1.32 -21.14 30.69
N ASN A 659 -0.84 -21.99 31.58
CA ASN A 659 0.56 -22.42 31.53
C ASN A 659 0.77 -23.35 30.33
N PRO A 660 1.98 -23.33 29.71
CA PRO A 660 2.32 -24.18 28.55
C PRO A 660 2.04 -25.66 28.78
#